data_ff012cd60c35bf37c62aca296090fcdc
#
_entry.id   ff012cd60c35bf37c62aca296090fcdc
#
_cell.length_a   1.000
_cell.length_b   1.000
_cell.length_c   1.000
_cell.angle_alpha   90.00
_cell.angle_beta   90.00
_cell.angle_gamma   90.00
#
_symmetry.space_group_name_H-M   'P 1'
#
loop_
_entity.id
_entity.type
_entity.pdbx_description
1 polymer ?
#
loop_
_entity_poly.entity_id
_entity_poly.type
_entity_poly.pdbx_seq_one_letter_code
_entity_poly.pdbx_strand_id
1 'polypeptide(L)'
;MDCGAQCGARSFKSIAQGVSFVHVIASGPAFRPPDDYRETRYAQERWPHFYNGWPLWEKLMSTHSIAVHLPDGSVREVPAGTTPLDIANSISPRLAAASVVARLAPVTAAAQTTPAGEGQESEASMYAAEQSGAPRLVDLATPLTEDTRLELVTERDPEALKVVRHSAAHVLATAVLELFPETKLGHGPATDSGFFYDFYREKPFTPEDLAAIEAKMAEVVARDEKFVHEFEPREKALAEFERDGDFMKTHFVTRFTEPGSEVSFYRNGKFVDFCRGPHVPSTGRVKAFKVTNLAGAYWLGDEKNPQLQRVYGTAFFSKKEMDEHFARLEEAARRDHRVLGKQLDLFSIQDLAGAGLIFWHPKGAMIRKIMEDWMREECLRRGYELVYTPHVARVNLWQTSGHEGFYAGNMFTPMELDDAMYRMKPMNCPFHILIYKNSPKSYRDLPVRYAELGNVYRYERSGTMHGLLRVRGFTQDDAHIFCMPSQIESEVAACIDFAEAVLHTFGFKEFKVELSTWDPNDRAHYAGSDENWNLAIRSLDNVLKAKGIPYKTIPGEAAFYGPKIDVKLVDVLGRLWQLSTVQFDFNLPARFELEYVGEDGERHQPVMVHRALFGSVERFFGVLIEHYAGAFPLWLAPVQVGLVPISERHAEYAAKVEAELKAAGLRVETDLRNEKMNAKIRDFANQKTPYILVFGDKEAAAGAVSVRTRGKGDQGSMPLAEFIAKAKVLVASQSTEL
;
A
#
# COMPACT_ATOMS: atom_id res chain seq x y z
N MET A 1 58.52 -21.78 -7.92
CA MET A 1 58.96 -22.07 -9.31
C MET A 1 58.27 -21.10 -10.17
N ASP A 2 59.08 -20.21 -10.69
CA ASP A 2 58.72 -19.11 -11.61
C ASP A 2 58.16 -19.58 -12.95
N CYS A 3 57.28 -18.76 -13.53
CA CYS A 3 57.17 -18.31 -14.90
C CYS A 3 55.97 -17.37 -14.95
N GLY A 4 56.05 -16.11 -15.10
CA GLY A 4 56.86 -15.35 -16.07
C GLY A 4 55.90 -14.65 -17.01
N ALA A 5 55.74 -13.34 -16.79
CA ALA A 5 54.95 -12.35 -17.55
C ALA A 5 55.16 -12.41 -19.06
N GLN A 6 54.15 -11.96 -19.83
CA GLN A 6 54.37 -10.90 -20.83
C GLN A 6 53.05 -10.32 -21.39
N CYS A 7 52.98 -9.02 -21.26
CA CYS A 7 52.23 -8.01 -21.97
C CYS A 7 51.97 -8.25 -23.48
N GLY A 8 50.78 -7.81 -23.91
CA GLY A 8 50.47 -7.61 -25.30
C GLY A 8 49.30 -6.66 -25.49
N ALA A 9 49.56 -5.35 -25.40
CA ALA A 9 48.64 -4.33 -25.84
C ALA A 9 48.46 -4.40 -27.37
N ARG A 10 47.23 -4.53 -27.84
CA ARG A 10 46.89 -4.21 -29.24
C ARG A 10 45.75 -3.22 -29.28
N SER A 11 46.15 -2.03 -29.74
CA SER A 11 45.28 -0.97 -30.25
C SER A 11 44.48 -1.46 -31.45
N PHE A 12 43.18 -1.18 -31.49
CA PHE A 12 42.42 -1.21 -32.74
C PHE A 12 42.03 0.21 -33.09
N LYS A 13 42.59 0.62 -34.24
CA LYS A 13 42.29 1.82 -34.99
C LYS A 13 40.91 1.68 -35.64
N SER A 14 40.24 2.82 -35.69
CA SER A 14 39.06 3.17 -36.46
C SER A 14 39.09 2.70 -37.93
N ILE A 15 37.95 2.21 -38.42
CA ILE A 15 37.60 2.27 -39.84
C ILE A 15 36.25 3.00 -39.91
N ALA A 16 36.33 4.23 -40.45
CA ALA A 16 35.19 4.99 -40.93
C ALA A 16 34.95 4.65 -42.40
N GLN A 17 33.77 4.23 -42.75
CA GLN A 17 33.16 4.31 -44.10
C GLN A 17 31.67 4.49 -43.83
N GLY A 18 30.99 5.63 -44.06
CA GLY A 18 30.86 6.27 -45.35
C GLY A 18 29.51 5.82 -45.95
N VAL A 19 28.38 6.41 -45.46
CA VAL A 19 27.12 6.40 -46.24
C VAL A 19 26.57 7.84 -46.18
N SER A 20 26.65 8.49 -47.32
CA SER A 20 26.02 9.77 -47.61
C SER A 20 24.50 9.64 -47.56
N PHE A 21 23.82 10.45 -46.76
CA PHE A 21 22.42 10.76 -46.97
C PHE A 21 22.24 12.17 -47.47
N VAL A 22 21.58 12.24 -48.60
CA VAL A 22 21.28 13.42 -49.41
C VAL A 22 20.43 14.41 -48.62
N HIS A 23 20.84 15.65 -48.55
CA HIS A 23 20.03 16.79 -48.13
C HIS A 23 18.93 17.06 -49.16
N VAL A 24 17.68 16.94 -48.73
CA VAL A 24 16.58 17.63 -49.40
C VAL A 24 16.16 18.80 -48.51
N ILE A 25 16.56 19.98 -48.89
CA ILE A 25 16.10 21.24 -48.30
C ILE A 25 14.71 21.52 -48.88
N ALA A 26 13.69 21.46 -48.07
CA ALA A 26 12.38 22.07 -48.38
C ALA A 26 12.24 23.31 -47.51
N SER A 27 12.39 24.46 -48.18
CA SER A 27 12.12 25.79 -47.67
C SER A 27 10.62 25.99 -47.48
N GLY A 28 10.14 26.11 -46.26
CA GLY A 28 8.83 26.66 -45.91
C GLY A 28 9.00 27.90 -45.01
N PRO A 29 8.13 28.92 -45.13
CA PRO A 29 8.41 30.24 -44.59
C PRO A 29 8.34 30.31 -43.08
N ALA A 30 9.28 31.02 -42.50
CA ALA A 30 9.36 31.39 -41.10
C ALA A 30 8.11 32.18 -40.67
N PHE A 31 7.38 31.66 -39.75
CA PHE A 31 6.33 32.39 -39.02
C PHE A 31 7.02 33.30 -38.00
N ARG A 32 7.03 34.62 -38.26
CA ARG A 32 7.30 35.64 -37.25
C ARG A 32 6.03 35.88 -36.45
N PRO A 33 6.04 35.87 -35.12
CA PRO A 33 4.88 36.36 -34.36
C PRO A 33 4.78 37.89 -34.52
N PRO A 34 3.58 38.47 -34.57
CA PRO A 34 3.41 39.93 -34.61
C PRO A 34 3.75 40.50 -33.22
N ASP A 35 4.62 41.50 -33.20
CA ASP A 35 4.81 42.41 -32.09
C ASP A 35 3.52 43.23 -31.88
N ASP A 36 2.77 42.93 -30.82
CA ASP A 36 1.94 43.84 -30.05
C ASP A 36 1.05 43.05 -29.08
N TYR A 37 1.58 42.69 -27.91
CA TYR A 37 0.74 42.32 -26.78
C TYR A 37 0.96 43.35 -25.66
N ARG A 38 0.11 44.40 -25.69
CA ARG A 38 -0.11 45.27 -24.53
C ARG A 38 -0.99 44.52 -23.52
N GLU A 39 -0.49 44.46 -22.30
CA GLU A 39 -1.20 44.07 -21.09
C GLU A 39 -2.60 44.68 -21.01
N THR A 40 -3.51 43.96 -20.43
CA THR A 40 -4.92 44.27 -20.13
C THR A 40 -5.92 43.82 -21.19
N ARG A 41 -6.34 42.53 -21.13
CA ARG A 41 -7.69 42.10 -21.56
C ARG A 41 -7.94 40.58 -21.52
N TYR A 42 -7.18 39.80 -20.81
CA TYR A 42 -7.35 38.32 -20.84
C TYR A 42 -8.44 37.76 -19.92
N ALA A 43 -9.04 38.58 -19.08
CA ALA A 43 -10.04 38.16 -18.08
C ALA A 43 -11.50 38.51 -18.43
N GLN A 44 -11.78 39.29 -19.47
CA GLN A 44 -13.14 39.75 -19.77
C GLN A 44 -13.76 39.21 -21.06
N GLU A 45 -12.99 38.53 -21.92
CA GLU A 45 -13.52 38.09 -23.22
C GLU A 45 -13.73 36.57 -23.34
N ARG A 46 -13.46 35.79 -22.29
CA ARG A 46 -13.57 34.35 -22.44
C ARG A 46 -15.00 33.79 -22.49
N TRP A 47 -16.00 34.52 -21.95
CA TRP A 47 -17.41 34.08 -21.94
C TRP A 47 -18.43 35.25 -21.89
N PRO A 48 -18.75 35.94 -23.00
CA PRO A 48 -19.68 37.12 -22.96
C PRO A 48 -21.16 36.80 -23.03
N HIS A 49 -21.63 35.57 -23.17
CA HIS A 49 -23.03 35.31 -23.50
C HIS A 49 -23.75 34.22 -22.71
N PHE A 50 -23.80 34.31 -21.38
CA PHE A 50 -24.67 33.44 -20.57
C PHE A 50 -25.49 34.20 -19.53
N TYR A 51 -26.04 35.36 -19.92
CA TYR A 51 -27.01 36.08 -19.09
C TYR A 51 -28.28 36.38 -19.87
N ASN A 52 -28.95 35.43 -20.47
CA ASN A 52 -30.37 35.56 -20.86
C ASN A 52 -30.82 34.26 -21.57
N GLY A 53 -31.21 33.28 -20.81
CA GLY A 53 -31.76 32.03 -21.37
C GLY A 53 -32.49 31.16 -20.37
N TRP A 54 -33.06 31.74 -19.33
CA TRP A 54 -33.94 31.02 -18.43
C TRP A 54 -35.37 31.57 -18.56
N PRO A 55 -36.24 30.96 -19.38
CA PRO A 55 -37.62 30.96 -19.01
C PRO A 55 -38.51 29.81 -19.50
N LEU A 56 -38.07 28.65 -19.88
CA LEU A 56 -39.01 27.64 -20.39
C LEU A 56 -39.13 26.37 -19.57
N TRP A 57 -38.14 25.99 -18.79
CA TRP A 57 -38.23 24.77 -17.98
C TRP A 57 -38.82 25.02 -16.57
N GLU A 58 -38.68 26.20 -16.00
CA GLU A 58 -39.33 26.55 -14.73
C GLU A 58 -40.86 26.42 -14.75
N LYS A 59 -41.46 26.51 -15.92
CA LYS A 59 -42.94 26.40 -16.07
C LYS A 59 -43.46 24.98 -16.24
N LEU A 60 -42.60 24.00 -16.54
CA LEU A 60 -42.98 22.58 -16.69
C LEU A 60 -42.77 21.73 -15.42
N MET A 61 -42.01 22.22 -14.46
CA MET A 61 -41.68 21.47 -13.20
C MET A 61 -42.67 21.75 -12.05
N SER A 62 -43.61 22.66 -12.18
CA SER A 62 -44.41 23.14 -11.04
C SER A 62 -45.64 22.30 -10.67
N THR A 63 -45.77 21.05 -11.17
CA THR A 63 -46.97 20.23 -10.88
C THR A 63 -46.68 18.76 -10.53
N HIS A 64 -45.43 18.31 -10.49
CA HIS A 64 -45.13 16.94 -10.15
C HIS A 64 -44.41 16.86 -8.79
N SER A 65 -45.02 16.12 -7.83
CA SER A 65 -44.37 15.77 -6.55
C SER A 65 -43.61 14.47 -6.72
N ILE A 66 -42.46 14.39 -6.07
CA ILE A 66 -41.61 13.20 -5.97
C ILE A 66 -41.53 12.70 -4.52
N ALA A 67 -41.38 11.40 -4.34
CA ALA A 67 -41.20 10.76 -3.03
C ALA A 67 -39.73 10.59 -2.72
N VAL A 68 -39.25 11.24 -1.64
CA VAL A 68 -37.88 11.11 -1.14
C VAL A 68 -37.87 10.26 0.11
N HIS A 69 -37.27 9.09 0.01
CA HIS A 69 -37.12 8.11 1.09
C HIS A 69 -35.83 8.37 1.90
N LEU A 70 -35.95 8.64 3.19
CA LEU A 70 -34.85 8.92 4.09
C LEU A 70 -34.38 7.65 4.82
N PRO A 71 -33.14 7.62 5.38
CA PRO A 71 -32.59 6.44 6.06
C PRO A 71 -33.36 5.99 7.31
N ASP A 72 -34.11 6.91 7.95
CA ASP A 72 -34.95 6.62 9.10
C ASP A 72 -36.30 5.95 8.74
N GLY A 73 -36.50 5.66 7.45
CA GLY A 73 -37.73 5.08 6.93
C GLY A 73 -38.84 6.09 6.64
N SER A 74 -38.64 7.38 6.92
CA SER A 74 -39.60 8.41 6.59
C SER A 74 -39.59 8.71 5.08
N VAL A 75 -40.77 9.05 4.53
CA VAL A 75 -40.95 9.47 3.13
C VAL A 75 -41.43 10.90 3.11
N ARG A 76 -40.79 11.73 2.31
CA ARG A 76 -41.19 13.13 2.12
C ARG A 76 -41.65 13.36 0.68
N GLU A 77 -42.83 13.86 0.53
CA GLU A 77 -43.30 14.36 -0.76
C GLU A 77 -42.81 15.81 -0.93
N VAL A 78 -42.06 16.04 -1.99
CA VAL A 78 -41.50 17.36 -2.31
C VAL A 78 -41.73 17.68 -3.81
N PRO A 79 -41.79 18.94 -4.20
CA PRO A 79 -41.83 19.30 -5.61
C PRO A 79 -40.60 18.78 -6.36
N ALA A 80 -40.76 18.28 -7.59
CA ALA A 80 -39.64 17.99 -8.46
C ALA A 80 -38.76 19.23 -8.64
N GLY A 81 -37.43 19.05 -8.60
CA GLY A 81 -36.47 20.14 -8.58
C GLY A 81 -35.98 20.55 -7.17
N THR A 82 -36.60 20.01 -6.09
CA THR A 82 -36.10 20.20 -4.73
C THR A 82 -34.69 19.60 -4.61
N THR A 83 -33.76 20.28 -3.91
CA THR A 83 -32.40 19.82 -3.77
C THR A 83 -32.18 19.07 -2.46
N PRO A 84 -31.15 18.19 -2.35
CA PRO A 84 -30.72 17.61 -1.08
C PRO A 84 -30.45 18.65 0.01
N LEU A 85 -29.95 19.82 -0.35
CA LEU A 85 -29.73 20.93 0.57
C LEU A 85 -31.02 21.48 1.16
N ASP A 86 -32.05 21.62 0.33
CA ASP A 86 -33.39 22.08 0.75
C ASP A 86 -34.02 21.10 1.73
N ILE A 87 -33.87 19.79 1.46
CA ILE A 87 -34.31 18.72 2.35
C ILE A 87 -33.54 18.77 3.67
N ALA A 88 -32.19 18.88 3.62
CA ALA A 88 -31.38 19.02 4.81
C ALA A 88 -31.78 20.21 5.67
N ASN A 89 -32.00 21.38 5.06
CA ASN A 89 -32.49 22.60 5.73
C ASN A 89 -33.86 22.40 6.36
N SER A 90 -34.77 21.70 5.67
CA SER A 90 -36.14 21.43 6.18
C SER A 90 -36.12 20.49 7.40
N ILE A 91 -35.05 19.65 7.55
CA ILE A 91 -34.88 18.80 8.71
C ILE A 91 -34.22 19.61 9.84
N SER A 92 -33.11 20.24 9.57
CA SER A 92 -32.37 21.04 10.53
C SER A 92 -31.27 21.87 9.88
N PRO A 93 -31.11 23.17 10.21
CA PRO A 93 -29.98 23.98 9.76
C PRO A 93 -28.61 23.40 10.17
N ARG A 94 -28.56 22.70 11.30
CA ARG A 94 -27.34 22.03 11.76
C ARG A 94 -26.96 20.86 10.85
N LEU A 95 -27.95 20.07 10.39
CA LEU A 95 -27.73 18.97 9.46
C LEU A 95 -27.28 19.51 8.10
N ALA A 96 -27.94 20.53 7.57
CA ALA A 96 -27.55 21.18 6.33
C ALA A 96 -26.11 21.71 6.38
N ALA A 97 -25.71 22.33 7.49
CA ALA A 97 -24.34 22.81 7.70
C ALA A 97 -23.31 21.67 7.81
N ALA A 98 -23.69 20.51 8.35
CA ALA A 98 -22.81 19.34 8.48
C ALA A 98 -22.75 18.48 7.21
N SER A 99 -23.73 18.59 6.31
CA SER A 99 -23.78 17.80 5.07
C SER A 99 -22.75 18.30 4.06
N VAL A 100 -22.10 17.36 3.40
CA VAL A 100 -21.03 17.60 2.41
C VAL A 100 -21.55 17.33 1.02
N VAL A 101 -22.15 16.15 0.80
CA VAL A 101 -22.79 15.70 -0.43
C VAL A 101 -24.01 14.85 -0.08
N ALA A 102 -24.72 14.33 -1.08
CA ALA A 102 -25.81 13.40 -0.89
C ALA A 102 -25.55 12.09 -1.66
N ARG A 103 -26.02 10.96 -1.11
CA ARG A 103 -26.07 9.69 -1.81
C ARG A 103 -27.48 9.44 -2.27
N LEU A 104 -27.65 9.23 -3.59
CA LEU A 104 -28.93 8.87 -4.21
C LEU A 104 -28.90 7.39 -4.61
N ALA A 105 -30.04 6.72 -4.43
CA ALA A 105 -30.26 5.36 -4.89
C ALA A 105 -31.70 5.18 -5.37
N PRO A 106 -31.98 4.32 -6.37
CA PRO A 106 -33.35 3.99 -6.78
C PRO A 106 -34.15 3.38 -5.62
N VAL A 107 -35.44 3.67 -5.54
CA VAL A 107 -36.34 3.16 -4.49
C VAL A 107 -36.40 1.63 -4.50
N THR A 108 -36.25 1.00 -5.69
CA THR A 108 -36.31 -0.46 -5.88
C THR A 108 -35.01 -1.18 -5.52
N ALA A 109 -33.91 -0.47 -5.30
CA ALA A 109 -32.64 -1.09 -4.93
C ALA A 109 -32.71 -1.58 -3.46
N ALA A 110 -32.47 -2.87 -3.24
CA ALA A 110 -32.21 -3.38 -1.90
C ALA A 110 -30.99 -2.64 -1.31
N ALA A 111 -31.05 -2.34 -0.01
CA ALA A 111 -29.95 -1.66 0.69
C ALA A 111 -28.68 -2.52 0.67
N GLN A 112 -27.92 -2.45 -0.42
CA GLN A 112 -26.56 -2.98 -0.50
C GLN A 112 -25.61 -1.80 -0.32
N THR A 113 -25.06 -1.68 0.88
CA THR A 113 -23.87 -0.88 1.12
C THR A 113 -22.70 -1.59 0.46
N THR A 114 -22.39 -1.23 -0.78
CA THR A 114 -21.12 -1.61 -1.40
C THR A 114 -20.09 -0.59 -0.93
N PRO A 115 -19.12 -0.96 -0.10
CA PRO A 115 -18.02 -0.05 0.20
C PRO A 115 -17.22 0.16 -1.08
N ALA A 116 -16.91 1.40 -1.40
CA ALA A 116 -15.97 1.72 -2.47
C ALA A 116 -14.64 0.96 -2.22
N GLY A 117 -14.13 0.28 -3.26
CA GLY A 117 -12.85 -0.42 -3.18
C GLY A 117 -11.74 0.55 -2.83
N GLU A 118 -10.87 0.17 -1.89
CA GLU A 118 -9.61 0.85 -1.59
C GLU A 118 -8.63 0.56 -2.74
N GLY A 119 -8.70 1.35 -3.80
CA GLY A 119 -7.74 1.33 -4.91
C GLY A 119 -7.49 2.75 -5.38
N GLN A 120 -6.29 3.06 -5.87
CA GLN A 120 -6.07 4.28 -6.63
C GLN A 120 -7.05 4.27 -7.80
N GLU A 121 -7.91 5.29 -7.88
CA GLU A 121 -8.79 5.45 -9.03
C GLU A 121 -7.91 5.54 -10.27
N SER A 122 -8.06 4.59 -11.19
CA SER A 122 -7.43 4.68 -12.50
C SER A 122 -8.08 5.82 -13.28
N GLU A 123 -7.36 6.44 -14.22
CA GLU A 123 -7.95 7.44 -15.12
C GLU A 123 -9.24 6.91 -15.75
N ALA A 124 -9.29 5.63 -16.10
CA ALA A 124 -10.47 4.97 -16.63
C ALA A 124 -11.64 4.94 -15.64
N SER A 125 -11.40 4.75 -14.33
CA SER A 125 -12.47 4.71 -13.32
C SER A 125 -13.03 6.09 -13.01
N MET A 126 -12.20 7.15 -13.08
CA MET A 126 -12.64 8.54 -12.88
C MET A 126 -13.61 9.02 -13.97
N TYR A 127 -13.48 8.48 -15.19
CA TYR A 127 -14.28 8.90 -16.35
C TYR A 127 -15.18 7.78 -16.90
N ALA A 128 -15.23 6.59 -16.28
CA ALA A 128 -16.14 5.50 -16.68
C ALA A 128 -17.62 5.94 -16.57
N ALA A 129 -18.46 5.54 -17.52
CA ALA A 129 -19.88 5.84 -17.48
C ALA A 129 -20.51 5.31 -16.19
N GLU A 130 -21.35 6.13 -15.53
CA GLU A 130 -22.10 5.70 -14.35
C GLU A 130 -23.02 4.53 -14.74
N GLN A 131 -22.96 3.45 -13.95
CA GLN A 131 -23.88 2.34 -14.13
C GLN A 131 -25.28 2.79 -13.72
N SER A 132 -26.22 2.75 -14.65
CA SER A 132 -27.63 3.08 -14.39
C SER A 132 -28.18 2.18 -13.28
N GLY A 133 -28.70 2.81 -12.19
CA GLY A 133 -29.34 2.11 -11.08
C GLY A 133 -28.44 1.80 -9.87
N ALA A 134 -27.16 2.15 -9.89
CA ALA A 134 -26.30 2.04 -8.71
C ALA A 134 -26.42 3.29 -7.79
N PRO A 135 -26.20 3.15 -6.46
CA PRO A 135 -26.09 4.30 -5.57
C PRO A 135 -24.95 5.22 -6.00
N ARG A 136 -25.21 6.54 -6.05
CA ARG A 136 -24.21 7.54 -6.47
C ARG A 136 -24.16 8.73 -5.54
N LEU A 137 -22.99 9.34 -5.42
CA LEU A 137 -22.82 10.61 -4.72
C LEU A 137 -23.13 11.77 -5.67
N VAL A 138 -23.87 12.77 -5.17
CA VAL A 138 -24.24 13.99 -5.91
C VAL A 138 -24.02 15.22 -5.04
N ASP A 139 -23.88 16.38 -5.68
CA ASP A 139 -23.83 17.67 -4.98
C ASP A 139 -25.11 17.94 -4.19
N LEU A 140 -24.99 18.66 -3.10
CA LEU A 140 -26.17 19.10 -2.33
C LEU A 140 -27.10 20.01 -3.14
N ALA A 141 -26.61 20.63 -4.20
CA ALA A 141 -27.38 21.49 -5.09
C ALA A 141 -28.04 20.76 -6.29
N THR A 142 -27.85 19.44 -6.42
CA THR A 142 -28.41 18.63 -7.51
C THR A 142 -29.95 18.60 -7.41
N PRO A 143 -30.72 19.02 -8.44
CA PRO A 143 -32.16 18.91 -8.42
C PRO A 143 -32.64 17.46 -8.48
N LEU A 144 -33.55 17.08 -7.60
CA LEU A 144 -34.15 15.74 -7.58
C LEU A 144 -35.38 15.76 -8.55
N THR A 145 -35.39 14.86 -9.52
CA THR A 145 -36.39 14.82 -10.60
C THR A 145 -37.30 13.59 -10.56
N GLU A 146 -36.96 12.58 -9.75
CA GLU A 146 -37.66 11.30 -9.66
C GLU A 146 -37.68 10.78 -8.22
N ASP A 147 -38.53 9.79 -7.96
CA ASP A 147 -38.57 9.10 -6.66
C ASP A 147 -37.23 8.48 -6.35
N THR A 148 -36.67 8.80 -5.17
CA THR A 148 -35.33 8.41 -4.84
C THR A 148 -35.17 8.12 -3.35
N ARG A 149 -34.17 7.29 -3.02
CA ARG A 149 -33.62 7.19 -1.65
C ARG A 149 -32.51 8.22 -1.52
N LEU A 150 -32.59 9.04 -0.48
CA LEU A 150 -31.65 10.10 -0.18
C LEU A 150 -30.96 9.85 1.17
N GLU A 151 -29.64 9.79 1.19
CA GLU A 151 -28.81 9.81 2.38
C GLU A 151 -27.91 11.04 2.35
N LEU A 152 -27.95 11.86 3.40
CA LEU A 152 -27.08 13.03 3.54
C LEU A 152 -25.74 12.59 4.12
N VAL A 153 -24.69 12.67 3.32
CA VAL A 153 -23.31 12.34 3.69
C VAL A 153 -22.69 13.52 4.44
N THR A 154 -22.25 13.29 5.64
CA THR A 154 -21.75 14.32 6.56
C THR A 154 -20.23 14.23 6.77
N GLU A 155 -19.63 15.22 7.45
CA GLU A 155 -18.20 15.23 7.81
C GLU A 155 -17.74 13.97 8.61
N ARG A 156 -18.68 13.14 9.08
CA ARG A 156 -18.38 11.89 9.81
C ARG A 156 -18.19 10.68 8.90
N ASP A 157 -18.65 10.80 7.68
CA ASP A 157 -18.56 9.71 6.71
C ASP A 157 -17.20 9.71 6.02
N PRO A 158 -16.53 8.56 5.92
CA PRO A 158 -15.21 8.47 5.29
C PRO A 158 -15.20 8.98 3.83
N GLU A 159 -16.29 8.78 3.08
CA GLU A 159 -16.42 9.22 1.69
C GLU A 159 -16.45 10.75 1.57
N ALA A 160 -16.98 11.47 2.57
CA ALA A 160 -17.00 12.93 2.58
C ALA A 160 -15.59 13.53 2.52
N LEU A 161 -14.60 12.88 3.10
CA LEU A 161 -13.22 13.35 3.07
C LEU A 161 -12.62 13.28 1.66
N LYS A 162 -12.98 12.27 0.85
CA LYS A 162 -12.57 12.19 -0.56
C LYS A 162 -13.12 13.36 -1.35
N VAL A 163 -14.39 13.72 -1.13
CA VAL A 163 -15.02 14.89 -1.79
C VAL A 163 -14.35 16.21 -1.40
N VAL A 164 -13.99 16.40 -0.13
CA VAL A 164 -13.24 17.58 0.31
C VAL A 164 -11.87 17.65 -0.36
N ARG A 165 -11.17 16.53 -0.47
CA ARG A 165 -9.86 16.44 -1.13
C ARG A 165 -9.98 16.73 -2.63
N HIS A 166 -10.98 16.19 -3.30
CA HIS A 166 -11.26 16.48 -4.70
C HIS A 166 -11.55 17.98 -4.90
N SER A 167 -12.37 18.57 -4.05
CA SER A 167 -12.65 20.01 -4.10
C SER A 167 -11.41 20.87 -3.78
N ALA A 168 -10.54 20.39 -2.89
CA ALA A 168 -9.25 21.04 -2.62
C ALA A 168 -8.30 20.99 -3.82
N ALA A 169 -8.37 19.94 -4.67
CA ALA A 169 -7.62 19.88 -5.91
C ALA A 169 -8.07 21.00 -6.90
N HIS A 170 -9.37 21.30 -6.98
CA HIS A 170 -9.89 22.45 -7.75
C HIS A 170 -9.47 23.79 -7.15
N VAL A 171 -9.45 23.93 -5.82
CA VAL A 171 -8.92 25.14 -5.14
C VAL A 171 -7.43 25.32 -5.45
N LEU A 172 -6.66 24.22 -5.49
CA LEU A 172 -5.25 24.24 -5.91
C LEU A 172 -5.12 24.71 -7.36
N ALA A 173 -5.89 24.14 -8.28
CA ALA A 173 -5.85 24.51 -9.70
C ALA A 173 -6.25 25.97 -9.91
N THR A 174 -7.29 26.45 -9.19
CA THR A 174 -7.68 27.87 -9.18
C THR A 174 -6.51 28.76 -8.75
N ALA A 175 -5.85 28.42 -7.63
CA ALA A 175 -4.72 29.18 -7.12
C ALA A 175 -3.53 29.21 -8.08
N VAL A 176 -3.24 28.08 -8.73
CA VAL A 176 -2.16 27.97 -9.72
C VAL A 176 -2.45 28.84 -10.94
N LEU A 177 -3.68 28.80 -11.49
CA LEU A 177 -4.03 29.63 -12.66
C LEU A 177 -4.05 31.14 -12.34
N GLU A 178 -4.39 31.52 -11.11
CA GLU A 178 -4.33 32.94 -10.70
C GLU A 178 -2.89 33.45 -10.57
N LEU A 179 -1.96 32.59 -10.15
CA LEU A 179 -0.54 32.94 -10.04
C LEU A 179 0.23 32.78 -11.37
N PHE A 180 -0.16 31.78 -12.14
CA PHE A 180 0.53 31.33 -13.35
C PHE A 180 -0.47 31.06 -14.49
N PRO A 181 -1.00 32.13 -15.12
CA PRO A 181 -2.10 32.01 -16.09
C PRO A 181 -1.79 31.20 -17.35
N GLU A 182 -0.50 31.03 -17.68
CA GLU A 182 -0.02 30.26 -18.83
C GLU A 182 -0.10 28.73 -18.60
N THR A 183 -0.37 28.28 -17.38
CA THR A 183 -0.39 26.88 -17.02
C THR A 183 -1.58 26.15 -17.63
N LYS A 184 -1.36 24.96 -18.20
CA LYS A 184 -2.45 24.08 -18.67
C LYS A 184 -2.74 23.00 -17.64
N LEU A 185 -4.03 22.65 -17.54
CA LEU A 185 -4.55 21.74 -16.53
C LEU A 185 -4.60 20.30 -17.06
N GLY A 186 -3.98 19.38 -16.35
CA GLY A 186 -4.16 17.94 -16.50
C GLY A 186 -5.42 17.47 -15.76
N HIS A 187 -5.23 16.68 -14.72
CA HIS A 187 -6.31 16.19 -13.87
C HIS A 187 -5.88 16.20 -12.38
N GLY A 188 -6.89 16.22 -11.49
CA GLY A 188 -6.67 16.37 -10.06
C GLY A 188 -7.56 15.47 -9.20
N PRO A 189 -7.23 14.16 -9.10
CA PRO A 189 -8.01 13.22 -8.28
C PRO A 189 -7.73 13.39 -6.79
N ALA A 190 -8.71 12.99 -5.99
CA ALA A 190 -8.51 12.68 -4.59
C ALA A 190 -7.78 11.34 -4.45
N THR A 191 -6.95 11.21 -3.40
CA THR A 191 -6.29 9.98 -2.99
C THR A 191 -6.64 9.67 -1.54
N ASP A 192 -6.33 8.47 -1.07
CA ASP A 192 -6.60 8.08 0.32
C ASP A 192 -5.84 8.94 1.35
N SER A 193 -4.71 9.53 0.96
CA SER A 193 -3.90 10.39 1.84
C SER A 193 -4.03 11.88 1.57
N GLY A 194 -4.63 12.28 0.44
CA GLY A 194 -4.71 13.69 0.04
C GLY A 194 -5.31 13.88 -1.34
N PHE A 195 -4.66 14.67 -2.14
CA PHE A 195 -4.99 14.94 -3.54
C PHE A 195 -3.72 15.35 -4.29
N PHE A 196 -3.77 15.34 -5.60
CA PHE A 196 -2.78 16.02 -6.43
C PHE A 196 -3.46 16.71 -7.59
N TYR A 197 -2.71 17.55 -8.30
CA TYR A 197 -3.11 18.08 -9.59
C TYR A 197 -1.90 18.13 -10.53
N ASP A 198 -2.10 17.68 -11.78
CA ASP A 198 -1.10 17.67 -12.82
C ASP A 198 -1.18 18.93 -13.67
N PHE A 199 -0.07 19.56 -13.86
CA PHE A 199 0.07 20.81 -14.62
C PHE A 199 1.11 20.67 -15.72
N TYR A 200 0.79 21.22 -16.90
CA TYR A 200 1.78 21.43 -17.96
C TYR A 200 2.18 22.90 -18.00
N ARG A 201 3.46 23.16 -17.86
CA ARG A 201 4.03 24.49 -17.86
C ARG A 201 5.45 24.47 -18.42
N GLU A 202 5.81 25.44 -19.30
CA GLU A 202 7.16 25.53 -19.88
C GLU A 202 8.24 25.82 -18.82
N LYS A 203 7.94 26.75 -17.89
CA LYS A 203 8.81 27.03 -16.75
C LYS A 203 8.38 26.20 -15.56
N PRO A 204 9.19 25.24 -15.09
CA PRO A 204 8.85 24.39 -13.96
C PRO A 204 8.56 25.17 -12.67
N PHE A 205 7.65 24.65 -11.85
CA PHE A 205 7.49 25.11 -10.47
C PHE A 205 8.74 24.81 -9.66
N THR A 206 9.00 25.67 -8.68
CA THR A 206 10.07 25.48 -7.69
C THR A 206 9.47 25.17 -6.32
N PRO A 207 10.25 24.63 -5.37
CA PRO A 207 9.77 24.43 -4.01
C PRO A 207 9.26 25.70 -3.33
N GLU A 208 9.80 26.88 -3.69
CA GLU A 208 9.37 28.19 -3.19
C GLU A 208 7.97 28.57 -3.67
N ASP A 209 7.60 28.15 -4.89
CA ASP A 209 6.27 28.40 -5.46
C ASP A 209 5.17 27.70 -4.64
N LEU A 210 5.46 26.58 -3.96
CA LEU A 210 4.49 25.84 -3.17
C LEU A 210 3.91 26.69 -2.02
N ALA A 211 4.75 27.49 -1.38
CA ALA A 211 4.29 28.40 -0.31
C ALA A 211 3.38 29.52 -0.85
N ALA A 212 3.69 30.06 -2.04
CA ALA A 212 2.85 31.05 -2.71
C ALA A 212 1.51 30.46 -3.15
N ILE A 213 1.52 29.24 -3.68
CA ILE A 213 0.32 28.49 -4.09
C ILE A 213 -0.57 28.24 -2.86
N GLU A 214 0.00 27.77 -1.74
CA GLU A 214 -0.76 27.53 -0.50
C GLU A 214 -1.40 28.81 0.04
N ALA A 215 -0.66 29.92 0.05
CA ALA A 215 -1.18 31.22 0.44
C ALA A 215 -2.33 31.67 -0.48
N LYS A 216 -2.22 31.46 -1.81
CA LYS A 216 -3.26 31.76 -2.77
C LYS A 216 -4.47 30.85 -2.60
N MET A 217 -4.29 29.57 -2.30
CA MET A 217 -5.40 28.67 -1.95
C MET A 217 -6.19 29.20 -0.74
N ALA A 218 -5.51 29.74 0.27
CA ALA A 218 -6.18 30.35 1.43
C ALA A 218 -7.04 31.56 1.05
N GLU A 219 -6.60 32.39 0.09
CA GLU A 219 -7.40 33.48 -0.47
C GLU A 219 -8.63 32.95 -1.21
N VAL A 220 -8.49 31.90 -2.03
CA VAL A 220 -9.60 31.25 -2.76
C VAL A 220 -10.64 30.67 -1.78
N VAL A 221 -10.19 30.00 -0.73
CA VAL A 221 -11.05 29.46 0.32
C VAL A 221 -11.80 30.60 1.05
N ALA A 222 -11.12 31.70 1.37
CA ALA A 222 -11.71 32.82 2.07
C ALA A 222 -12.80 33.56 1.25
N ARG A 223 -12.78 33.43 -0.09
CA ARG A 223 -13.82 33.99 -0.98
C ARG A 223 -15.14 33.22 -0.91
N ASP A 224 -15.13 31.99 -0.43
CA ASP A 224 -16.29 31.11 -0.26
C ASP A 224 -17.13 30.98 -1.55
N GLU A 225 -16.45 30.80 -2.68
CA GLU A 225 -17.06 30.66 -4.00
C GLU A 225 -17.82 29.34 -4.12
N LYS A 226 -19.05 29.37 -4.67
CA LYS A 226 -19.85 28.15 -4.86
C LYS A 226 -19.23 27.28 -5.95
N PHE A 227 -19.29 25.96 -5.78
CA PHE A 227 -19.09 25.01 -6.86
C PHE A 227 -20.40 24.87 -7.62
N VAL A 228 -20.36 25.15 -8.92
CA VAL A 228 -21.52 25.09 -9.79
C VAL A 228 -21.28 24.03 -10.84
N HIS A 229 -22.17 23.06 -10.91
CA HIS A 229 -22.15 21.99 -11.91
C HIS A 229 -22.82 22.48 -13.19
N GLU A 230 -22.13 22.42 -14.32
CA GLU A 230 -22.58 22.88 -15.64
C GLU A 230 -22.40 21.77 -16.67
N PHE A 231 -23.24 21.77 -17.69
CA PHE A 231 -23.18 20.84 -18.83
C PHE A 231 -23.05 21.60 -20.14
N GLU A 232 -22.27 21.03 -21.05
CA GLU A 232 -22.08 21.62 -22.39
C GLU A 232 -22.03 20.53 -23.45
N PRO A 233 -22.56 20.78 -24.67
CA PRO A 233 -22.42 19.85 -25.79
C PRO A 233 -20.98 19.51 -26.06
N ARG A 234 -20.68 18.21 -26.17
CA ARG A 234 -19.32 17.66 -26.35
C ARG A 234 -18.54 18.32 -27.49
N GLU A 235 -19.19 18.49 -28.62
CA GLU A 235 -18.57 19.06 -29.83
C GLU A 235 -18.19 20.53 -29.64
N LYS A 236 -18.93 21.27 -28.83
CA LYS A 236 -18.61 22.65 -28.48
C LYS A 236 -17.39 22.66 -27.54
N ALA A 237 -17.39 21.86 -26.52
CA ALA A 237 -16.26 21.74 -25.58
C ALA A 237 -14.95 21.35 -26.30
N LEU A 238 -15.01 20.36 -27.20
CA LEU A 238 -13.86 19.97 -28.03
C LEU A 238 -13.33 21.12 -28.87
N ALA A 239 -14.21 21.82 -29.58
CA ALA A 239 -13.80 22.95 -30.42
C ALA A 239 -13.15 24.08 -29.61
N GLU A 240 -13.54 24.27 -28.34
CA GLU A 240 -12.94 25.25 -27.44
C GLU A 240 -11.56 24.80 -26.97
N PHE A 241 -11.42 23.54 -26.52
CA PHE A 241 -10.12 23.00 -26.09
C PHE A 241 -9.10 22.92 -27.25
N GLU A 242 -9.54 22.56 -28.44
CA GLU A 242 -8.69 22.54 -29.63
C GLU A 242 -8.21 23.95 -30.01
N ARG A 243 -9.12 24.95 -30.01
CA ARG A 243 -8.76 26.35 -30.26
C ARG A 243 -7.75 26.88 -29.24
N ASP A 244 -7.91 26.52 -27.97
CA ASP A 244 -7.02 26.95 -26.88
C ASP A 244 -5.74 26.09 -26.79
N GLY A 245 -5.60 25.09 -27.67
CA GLY A 245 -4.44 24.19 -27.72
C GLY A 245 -4.30 23.36 -26.44
N ASP A 246 -5.42 23.05 -25.77
CA ASP A 246 -5.44 22.21 -24.56
C ASP A 246 -5.52 20.73 -24.96
N PHE A 247 -4.37 20.16 -25.29
CA PHE A 247 -4.26 18.78 -25.74
C PHE A 247 -4.72 17.76 -24.67
N MET A 248 -4.57 18.09 -23.38
CA MET A 248 -4.95 17.20 -22.29
C MET A 248 -6.45 17.11 -22.14
N LYS A 249 -7.17 18.24 -22.11
CA LYS A 249 -8.63 18.27 -22.05
C LYS A 249 -9.25 17.70 -23.32
N THR A 250 -8.70 18.02 -24.49
CA THR A 250 -9.12 17.42 -25.78
C THR A 250 -9.03 15.88 -25.71
N HIS A 251 -7.93 15.34 -25.18
CA HIS A 251 -7.75 13.90 -25.02
C HIS A 251 -8.79 13.30 -24.08
N PHE A 252 -9.02 13.90 -22.91
CA PHE A 252 -9.99 13.38 -21.92
C PHE A 252 -11.41 13.37 -22.47
N VAL A 253 -11.87 14.48 -23.06
CA VAL A 253 -13.20 14.55 -23.65
C VAL A 253 -13.33 13.54 -24.79
N THR A 254 -12.34 13.42 -25.67
CA THR A 254 -12.39 12.48 -26.79
C THR A 254 -12.45 11.02 -26.33
N ARG A 255 -11.70 10.68 -25.30
CA ARG A 255 -11.56 9.27 -24.82
C ARG A 255 -12.71 8.82 -23.93
N PHE A 256 -13.28 9.70 -23.13
CA PHE A 256 -14.18 9.33 -22.03
C PHE A 256 -15.62 9.82 -22.21
N THR A 257 -15.95 10.45 -23.36
CA THR A 257 -17.31 10.87 -23.66
C THR A 257 -17.71 10.43 -25.07
N GLU A 258 -19.01 10.13 -25.25
CA GLU A 258 -19.56 9.67 -26.52
C GLU A 258 -19.93 10.85 -27.45
N PRO A 259 -19.81 10.69 -28.77
CA PRO A 259 -20.28 11.71 -29.72
C PRO A 259 -21.76 12.06 -29.50
N GLY A 260 -22.09 13.35 -29.51
CA GLY A 260 -23.46 13.84 -29.31
C GLY A 260 -23.89 13.87 -27.84
N SER A 261 -23.02 13.56 -26.89
CA SER A 261 -23.28 13.65 -25.45
C SER A 261 -23.05 15.08 -24.91
N GLU A 262 -23.50 15.30 -23.67
CA GLU A 262 -23.12 16.47 -22.90
C GLU A 262 -21.88 16.12 -22.03
N VAL A 263 -21.00 17.07 -21.83
CA VAL A 263 -19.84 16.98 -20.95
C VAL A 263 -20.03 17.85 -19.72
N SER A 264 -19.56 17.35 -18.61
CA SER A 264 -19.74 17.93 -17.29
C SER A 264 -18.58 18.84 -16.91
N PHE A 265 -18.89 20.02 -16.41
CA PHE A 265 -17.93 21.01 -15.93
C PHE A 265 -18.29 21.46 -14.52
N TYR A 266 -17.27 21.85 -13.77
CA TYR A 266 -17.43 22.54 -12.50
C TYR A 266 -16.78 23.91 -12.53
N ARG A 267 -17.51 24.89 -12.02
CA ARG A 267 -17.09 26.28 -11.91
C ARG A 267 -16.99 26.68 -10.44
N ASN A 268 -15.92 27.38 -10.07
CA ASN A 268 -15.86 28.19 -8.87
C ASN A 268 -15.25 29.57 -9.22
N GLY A 269 -16.02 30.61 -9.03
CA GLY A 269 -15.62 31.95 -9.47
C GLY A 269 -15.33 32.02 -10.98
N LYS A 270 -14.07 32.32 -11.34
CA LYS A 270 -13.62 32.35 -12.75
C LYS A 270 -13.04 31.03 -13.23
N PHE A 271 -12.73 30.12 -12.33
CA PHE A 271 -12.16 28.81 -12.65
C PHE A 271 -13.24 27.87 -13.20
N VAL A 272 -12.91 27.16 -14.28
CA VAL A 272 -13.76 26.14 -14.90
C VAL A 272 -12.90 24.94 -15.25
N ASP A 273 -13.37 23.74 -14.91
CA ASP A 273 -12.67 22.51 -15.23
C ASP A 273 -13.63 21.40 -15.69
N PHE A 274 -13.16 20.57 -16.63
CA PHE A 274 -13.83 19.32 -17.02
C PHE A 274 -13.75 18.33 -15.86
N CYS A 275 -14.91 18.07 -15.22
CA CYS A 275 -14.98 17.25 -14.02
C CYS A 275 -16.38 16.67 -13.85
N ARG A 276 -16.49 15.49 -13.25
CA ARG A 276 -17.78 14.84 -12.94
C ARG A 276 -18.29 15.12 -11.53
N GLY A 277 -17.45 15.63 -10.64
CA GLY A 277 -17.81 15.84 -9.24
C GLY A 277 -17.91 14.54 -8.45
N PRO A 278 -18.68 14.51 -7.32
CA PRO A 278 -19.29 15.71 -6.73
C PRO A 278 -18.28 16.59 -5.99
N HIS A 279 -18.71 17.81 -5.70
CA HIS A 279 -17.93 18.78 -4.92
C HIS A 279 -18.65 19.21 -3.63
N VAL A 280 -17.88 19.78 -2.71
CA VAL A 280 -18.45 20.49 -1.56
C VAL A 280 -19.23 21.73 -2.02
N PRO A 281 -20.18 22.25 -1.25
CA PRO A 281 -21.03 23.38 -1.67
C PRO A 281 -20.27 24.65 -2.07
N SER A 282 -19.12 24.92 -1.45
CA SER A 282 -18.30 26.09 -1.72
C SER A 282 -16.85 25.88 -1.33
N THR A 283 -15.93 26.72 -1.85
CA THR A 283 -14.50 26.68 -1.53
C THR A 283 -14.23 26.87 -0.02
N GLY A 284 -15.09 27.64 0.67
CA GLY A 284 -15.02 27.85 2.12
C GLY A 284 -15.22 26.58 2.97
N ARG A 285 -15.72 25.49 2.37
CA ARG A 285 -15.82 24.19 3.06
C ARG A 285 -14.49 23.45 3.15
N VAL A 286 -13.47 23.84 2.40
CA VAL A 286 -12.11 23.31 2.47
C VAL A 286 -11.36 24.00 3.60
N LYS A 287 -11.67 23.63 4.86
CA LYS A 287 -11.27 24.38 6.06
C LYS A 287 -9.79 24.22 6.42
N ALA A 288 -9.20 23.07 6.16
CA ALA A 288 -7.82 22.76 6.52
C ALA A 288 -7.14 22.03 5.38
N PHE A 289 -6.09 22.59 4.82
CA PHE A 289 -5.33 22.01 3.72
C PHE A 289 -3.85 22.35 3.84
N LYS A 290 -3.03 21.58 3.11
CA LYS A 290 -1.58 21.79 3.02
C LYS A 290 -1.10 21.35 1.66
N VAL A 291 -0.29 22.17 0.99
CA VAL A 291 0.50 21.75 -0.18
C VAL A 291 1.75 21.05 0.33
N THR A 292 2.01 19.82 -0.12
CA THR A 292 3.00 18.96 0.54
C THR A 292 4.24 18.71 -0.30
N ASN A 293 4.10 18.48 -1.61
CA ASN A 293 5.22 18.09 -2.45
C ASN A 293 5.01 18.46 -3.92
N LEU A 294 6.12 18.45 -4.66
CA LEU A 294 6.19 18.63 -6.10
C LEU A 294 6.96 17.44 -6.71
N ALA A 295 6.44 16.84 -7.77
CA ALA A 295 7.12 15.78 -8.51
C ALA A 295 6.89 15.92 -10.02
N GLY A 296 7.81 15.36 -10.82
CA GLY A 296 7.59 15.16 -12.25
C GLY A 296 6.67 13.96 -12.50
N ALA A 297 5.80 14.08 -13.49
CA ALA A 297 4.99 12.98 -14.00
C ALA A 297 5.01 13.04 -15.54
N TYR A 298 4.95 11.88 -16.21
CA TYR A 298 4.78 11.86 -17.66
C TYR A 298 3.31 11.76 -18.02
N TRP A 299 2.88 12.51 -18.99
CA TRP A 299 1.52 12.45 -19.49
C TRP A 299 1.16 11.00 -19.90
N LEU A 300 0.04 10.48 -19.37
CA LEU A 300 -0.41 9.09 -19.54
C LEU A 300 0.62 8.03 -19.07
N GLY A 301 1.58 8.41 -18.23
CA GLY A 301 2.57 7.47 -17.71
C GLY A 301 3.63 7.01 -18.74
N ASP A 302 3.66 7.59 -19.94
CA ASP A 302 4.63 7.25 -21.00
C ASP A 302 5.74 8.32 -21.03
N GLU A 303 7.00 7.89 -20.87
CA GLU A 303 8.18 8.76 -20.89
C GLU A 303 8.42 9.50 -22.21
N LYS A 304 7.73 9.09 -23.28
CA LYS A 304 7.77 9.75 -24.59
C LYS A 304 6.82 10.95 -24.67
N ASN A 305 5.90 11.08 -23.75
CA ASN A 305 4.93 12.15 -23.68
C ASN A 305 5.49 13.37 -22.92
N PRO A 306 4.88 14.55 -23.04
CA PRO A 306 5.27 15.73 -22.29
C PRO A 306 5.38 15.47 -20.79
N GLN A 307 6.42 16.02 -20.17
CA GLN A 307 6.59 15.97 -18.73
C GLN A 307 5.66 17.00 -18.07
N LEU A 308 4.86 16.53 -17.15
CA LEU A 308 3.97 17.32 -16.29
C LEU A 308 4.61 17.55 -14.93
N GLN A 309 4.12 18.54 -14.25
CA GLN A 309 4.44 18.79 -12.84
C GLN A 309 3.23 18.45 -11.98
N ARG A 310 3.41 17.51 -11.07
CA ARG A 310 2.40 17.06 -10.13
C ARG A 310 2.59 17.75 -8.79
N VAL A 311 1.64 18.59 -8.42
CA VAL A 311 1.60 19.24 -7.09
C VAL A 311 0.71 18.43 -6.19
N TYR A 312 1.26 17.97 -5.06
CA TYR A 312 0.54 17.19 -4.05
C TYR A 312 0.04 18.08 -2.92
N GLY A 313 -1.11 17.73 -2.40
CA GLY A 313 -1.68 18.35 -1.21
C GLY A 313 -2.52 17.39 -0.39
N THR A 314 -2.95 17.83 0.77
CA THR A 314 -3.93 17.12 1.59
C THR A 314 -4.95 18.09 2.16
N ALA A 315 -6.17 17.60 2.47
CA ALA A 315 -7.22 18.41 3.09
C ALA A 315 -7.99 17.59 4.12
N PHE A 316 -8.51 18.30 5.14
CA PHE A 316 -9.25 17.76 6.27
C PHE A 316 -10.39 18.70 6.66
N PHE A 317 -11.36 18.22 7.43
CA PHE A 317 -12.46 19.04 7.94
C PHE A 317 -12.02 20.02 9.02
N SER A 318 -10.92 19.73 9.71
CA SER A 318 -10.39 20.59 10.77
C SER A 318 -8.87 20.63 10.78
N LYS A 319 -8.33 21.77 11.29
CA LYS A 319 -6.90 21.92 11.54
C LYS A 319 -6.37 20.85 12.51
N LYS A 320 -7.17 20.46 13.50
CA LYS A 320 -6.80 19.41 14.47
C LYS A 320 -6.53 18.08 13.78
N GLU A 321 -7.44 17.61 12.89
CA GLU A 321 -7.25 16.38 12.13
C GLU A 321 -6.01 16.44 11.23
N MET A 322 -5.78 17.60 10.61
CA MET A 322 -4.59 17.83 9.79
C MET A 322 -3.30 17.78 10.63
N ASP A 323 -3.27 18.44 11.78
CA ASP A 323 -2.11 18.44 12.68
C ASP A 323 -1.83 17.02 13.21
N GLU A 324 -2.86 16.25 13.58
CA GLU A 324 -2.75 14.85 13.96
C GLU A 324 -2.23 13.97 12.82
N HIS A 325 -2.66 14.23 11.59
CA HIS A 325 -2.15 13.53 10.40
C HIS A 325 -0.66 13.79 10.21
N PHE A 326 -0.20 15.04 10.27
CA PHE A 326 1.21 15.37 10.12
C PHE A 326 2.06 14.84 11.28
N ALA A 327 1.55 14.86 12.50
CA ALA A 327 2.23 14.24 13.64
C ALA A 327 2.41 12.71 13.42
N ARG A 328 1.40 12.02 12.87
CA ARG A 328 1.54 10.60 12.49
C ARG A 328 2.56 10.39 11.38
N LEU A 329 2.59 11.24 10.36
CA LEU A 329 3.59 11.15 9.28
C LEU A 329 5.02 11.39 9.79
N GLU A 330 5.21 12.36 10.69
CA GLU A 330 6.51 12.62 11.31
C GLU A 330 6.96 11.42 12.18
N GLU A 331 6.04 10.85 12.95
CA GLU A 331 6.33 9.66 13.74
C GLU A 331 6.64 8.45 12.82
N ALA A 332 5.91 8.30 11.71
CA ALA A 332 6.20 7.26 10.72
C ALA A 332 7.60 7.43 10.11
N ALA A 333 8.00 8.65 9.78
CA ALA A 333 9.34 8.93 9.26
C ALA A 333 10.45 8.63 10.29
N ARG A 334 10.20 8.91 11.56
CA ARG A 334 11.14 8.55 12.65
C ARG A 334 11.25 7.06 12.88
N ARG A 335 10.20 6.28 12.58
CA ARG A 335 10.16 4.82 12.71
C ARG A 335 10.61 4.08 11.47
N ASP A 336 10.84 4.77 10.37
CA ASP A 336 11.20 4.16 9.09
C ASP A 336 12.32 3.14 9.26
N HIS A 337 12.06 1.89 8.86
CA HIS A 337 12.99 0.77 9.00
C HIS A 337 14.30 0.99 8.27
N ARG A 338 14.34 1.81 7.21
CA ARG A 338 15.56 2.16 6.47
C ARG A 338 16.47 3.06 7.28
N VAL A 339 15.86 3.99 8.04
CA VAL A 339 16.60 4.89 8.94
C VAL A 339 17.07 4.12 10.18
N LEU A 340 16.15 3.44 10.86
CA LEU A 340 16.47 2.66 12.06
C LEU A 340 17.38 1.48 11.78
N GLY A 341 17.21 0.81 10.64
CA GLY A 341 18.08 -0.31 10.23
C GLY A 341 19.54 0.10 10.08
N LYS A 342 19.78 1.30 9.51
CA LYS A 342 21.11 1.89 9.43
C LYS A 342 21.65 2.33 10.78
N GLN A 343 20.84 3.02 11.59
CA GLN A 343 21.24 3.50 12.93
C GLN A 343 21.60 2.38 13.90
N LEU A 344 20.86 1.26 13.82
CA LEU A 344 21.03 0.09 14.69
C LEU A 344 21.94 -0.98 14.08
N ASP A 345 22.50 -0.74 12.90
CA ASP A 345 23.37 -1.66 12.18
C ASP A 345 22.75 -3.04 11.95
N LEU A 346 21.50 -3.06 11.41
CA LEU A 346 20.74 -4.28 11.22
C LEU A 346 20.92 -4.90 9.83
N PHE A 347 20.92 -4.07 8.79
CA PHE A 347 21.05 -4.50 7.40
C PHE A 347 21.52 -3.35 6.49
N SER A 348 21.94 -3.71 5.28
CA SER A 348 22.25 -2.76 4.22
C SER A 348 21.82 -3.28 2.83
N ILE A 349 21.75 -2.36 1.89
CA ILE A 349 21.62 -2.64 0.46
C ILE A 349 22.88 -2.08 -0.18
N GLN A 350 23.58 -2.90 -0.98
CA GLN A 350 24.85 -2.56 -1.59
C GLN A 350 24.68 -2.37 -3.09
N ASP A 351 25.04 -1.21 -3.63
CA ASP A 351 24.90 -0.88 -5.05
C ASP A 351 25.66 -1.89 -5.93
N LEU A 352 26.82 -2.36 -5.50
CA LEU A 352 27.62 -3.33 -6.23
C LEU A 352 26.90 -4.70 -6.39
N ALA A 353 26.07 -5.08 -5.42
CA ALA A 353 25.28 -6.32 -5.49
C ALA A 353 23.97 -6.13 -6.24
N GLY A 354 23.48 -4.89 -6.28
CA GLY A 354 22.22 -4.51 -6.93
C GLY A 354 21.08 -4.25 -5.95
N ALA A 355 20.15 -3.45 -6.40
CA ALA A 355 19.01 -3.02 -5.60
C ALA A 355 18.04 -4.16 -5.29
N GLY A 356 17.47 -4.16 -4.09
CA GLY A 356 16.50 -5.16 -3.64
C GLY A 356 17.12 -6.49 -3.18
N LEU A 357 18.45 -6.53 -2.98
CA LEU A 357 19.17 -7.64 -2.38
C LEU A 357 19.71 -7.22 -1.01
N ILE A 358 19.27 -7.89 0.04
CA ILE A 358 19.50 -7.46 1.42
C ILE A 358 20.74 -8.15 2.01
N PHE A 359 21.63 -7.34 2.58
CA PHE A 359 22.76 -7.79 3.37
C PHE A 359 22.42 -7.67 4.86
N TRP A 360 22.38 -8.80 5.55
CA TRP A 360 22.07 -8.84 6.97
C TRP A 360 23.35 -8.65 7.80
N HIS A 361 23.37 -7.62 8.64
CA HIS A 361 24.46 -7.38 9.56
C HIS A 361 24.31 -8.25 10.82
N PRO A 362 25.36 -8.46 11.64
CA PRO A 362 25.30 -9.40 12.75
C PRO A 362 24.11 -9.22 13.69
N LYS A 363 23.72 -7.97 14.01
CA LYS A 363 22.58 -7.68 14.88
C LYS A 363 21.24 -8.03 14.20
N GLY A 364 21.09 -7.66 12.93
CA GLY A 364 19.90 -8.01 12.16
C GLY A 364 19.78 -9.49 11.89
N ALA A 365 20.90 -10.15 11.57
CA ALA A 365 20.96 -11.60 11.38
C ALA A 365 20.57 -12.37 12.66
N MET A 366 20.91 -11.85 13.84
CA MET A 366 20.49 -12.45 15.11
C MET A 366 18.99 -12.38 15.32
N ILE A 367 18.36 -11.24 15.03
CA ILE A 367 16.89 -11.11 15.14
C ILE A 367 16.23 -12.02 14.12
N ARG A 368 16.70 -12.01 12.88
CA ARG A 368 16.22 -12.89 11.81
C ARG A 368 16.30 -14.37 12.24
N LYS A 369 17.43 -14.80 12.79
CA LYS A 369 17.60 -16.16 13.33
C LYS A 369 16.53 -16.50 14.36
N ILE A 370 16.28 -15.61 15.31
CA ILE A 370 15.27 -15.83 16.36
C ILE A 370 13.87 -15.99 15.76
N MET A 371 13.50 -15.15 14.77
CA MET A 371 12.23 -15.25 14.05
C MET A 371 12.10 -16.57 13.29
N GLU A 372 13.16 -16.95 12.56
CA GLU A 372 13.20 -18.18 11.76
C GLU A 372 13.16 -19.44 12.64
N ASP A 373 13.88 -19.47 13.76
CA ASP A 373 13.86 -20.59 14.68
C ASP A 373 12.49 -20.75 15.31
N TRP A 374 11.88 -19.65 15.75
CA TRP A 374 10.52 -19.66 16.27
C TRP A 374 9.52 -20.23 15.25
N MET A 375 9.61 -19.80 13.99
CA MET A 375 8.72 -20.31 12.94
C MET A 375 8.94 -21.80 12.68
N ARG A 376 10.18 -22.28 12.64
CA ARG A 376 10.49 -23.71 12.46
C ARG A 376 9.94 -24.56 13.62
N GLU A 377 10.14 -24.11 14.86
CA GLU A 377 9.63 -24.79 16.06
C GLU A 377 8.10 -24.85 16.05
N GLU A 378 7.42 -23.75 15.72
CA GLU A 378 5.96 -23.69 15.63
C GLU A 378 5.43 -24.56 14.49
N CYS A 379 6.10 -24.63 13.33
CA CYS A 379 5.74 -25.54 12.27
C CYS A 379 5.82 -27.01 12.74
N LEU A 380 6.93 -27.41 13.34
CA LEU A 380 7.11 -28.77 13.87
C LEU A 380 6.05 -29.12 14.93
N ARG A 381 5.78 -28.19 15.86
CA ARG A 381 4.76 -28.36 16.90
C ARG A 381 3.34 -28.56 16.34
N ARG A 382 3.06 -27.98 15.16
CA ARG A 382 1.77 -28.08 14.45
C ARG A 382 1.73 -29.21 13.42
N GLY A 383 2.74 -30.06 13.39
CA GLY A 383 2.79 -31.25 12.52
C GLY A 383 3.17 -30.97 11.08
N TYR A 384 3.92 -29.89 10.81
CA TYR A 384 4.54 -29.67 9.52
C TYR A 384 5.88 -30.39 9.45
N GLU A 385 6.19 -30.91 8.28
CA GLU A 385 7.50 -31.47 7.93
C GLU A 385 8.33 -30.41 7.21
N LEU A 386 9.58 -30.21 7.68
CA LEU A 386 10.48 -29.21 7.10
C LEU A 386 11.12 -29.77 5.84
N VAL A 387 11.10 -29.01 4.77
CA VAL A 387 11.74 -29.32 3.49
C VAL A 387 12.68 -28.21 3.05
N TYR A 388 13.59 -28.53 2.13
CA TYR A 388 14.51 -27.57 1.51
C TYR A 388 14.55 -27.83 0.01
N THR A 389 14.42 -26.76 -0.78
CA THR A 389 14.33 -26.89 -2.24
C THR A 389 15.38 -26.05 -2.97
N PRO A 390 15.79 -26.45 -4.19
CA PRO A 390 16.76 -25.71 -4.98
C PRO A 390 16.31 -24.30 -5.32
N HIS A 391 17.27 -23.38 -5.53
CA HIS A 391 17.00 -21.97 -5.91
C HIS A 391 16.73 -21.81 -7.39
N VAL A 392 17.11 -22.76 -8.23
CA VAL A 392 16.95 -22.75 -9.67
C VAL A 392 16.34 -24.05 -10.16
N ALA A 393 15.56 -23.98 -11.24
CA ALA A 393 14.98 -25.13 -11.89
C ALA A 393 14.93 -24.92 -13.41
N ARG A 394 14.77 -26.03 -14.17
CA ARG A 394 14.50 -25.95 -15.60
C ARG A 394 13.18 -25.21 -15.87
N VAL A 395 13.16 -24.45 -16.97
CA VAL A 395 11.98 -23.66 -17.37
C VAL A 395 10.73 -24.53 -17.52
N ASN A 396 10.87 -25.79 -17.90
CA ASN A 396 9.76 -26.75 -18.03
C ASN A 396 8.91 -26.87 -16.74
N LEU A 397 9.51 -26.73 -15.55
CA LEU A 397 8.77 -26.76 -14.29
C LEU A 397 7.77 -25.60 -14.21
N TRP A 398 8.16 -24.42 -14.71
CA TRP A 398 7.35 -23.21 -14.73
C TRP A 398 6.26 -23.25 -15.81
N GLN A 399 6.52 -23.95 -16.92
CA GLN A 399 5.53 -24.24 -17.95
C GLN A 399 4.46 -25.19 -17.42
N THR A 400 4.86 -26.30 -16.80
CA THR A 400 3.92 -27.27 -16.19
C THR A 400 3.04 -26.59 -15.15
N SER A 401 3.61 -25.80 -14.26
CA SER A 401 2.86 -25.09 -13.22
C SER A 401 2.02 -23.91 -13.72
N GLY A 402 2.22 -23.45 -14.96
CA GLY A 402 1.52 -22.31 -15.54
C GLY A 402 2.12 -20.94 -15.22
N HIS A 403 3.15 -20.88 -14.38
CA HIS A 403 3.78 -19.59 -14.02
C HIS A 403 4.36 -18.85 -15.24
N GLU A 404 4.84 -19.58 -16.26
CA GLU A 404 5.36 -18.97 -17.49
C GLU A 404 4.28 -18.19 -18.25
N GLY A 405 3.02 -18.60 -18.20
CA GLY A 405 1.91 -17.92 -18.87
C GLY A 405 1.35 -16.73 -18.10
N PHE A 406 1.23 -16.85 -16.77
CA PHE A 406 0.51 -15.86 -15.93
C PHE A 406 1.43 -14.95 -15.12
N TYR A 407 2.72 -15.32 -14.96
CA TYR A 407 3.62 -14.63 -14.04
C TYR A 407 4.97 -14.23 -14.65
N ALA A 408 5.16 -14.44 -15.97
CA ALA A 408 6.44 -14.24 -16.67
C ALA A 408 7.04 -12.84 -16.44
N GLY A 409 6.20 -11.79 -16.40
CA GLY A 409 6.62 -10.41 -16.19
C GLY A 409 7.31 -10.12 -14.85
N ASN A 410 7.10 -11.01 -13.85
CA ASN A 410 7.67 -10.90 -12.51
C ASN A 410 8.81 -11.92 -12.27
N MET A 411 9.27 -12.61 -13.30
CA MET A 411 10.34 -13.60 -13.20
C MET A 411 11.63 -13.08 -13.81
N PHE A 412 12.76 -13.42 -13.21
CA PHE A 412 14.06 -13.18 -13.84
C PHE A 412 14.19 -13.91 -15.17
N THR A 413 14.93 -13.35 -16.12
CA THR A 413 15.18 -13.98 -17.42
C THR A 413 15.82 -15.36 -17.24
N PRO A 414 15.49 -16.34 -18.10
CA PRO A 414 16.14 -17.65 -18.05
C PRO A 414 17.65 -17.56 -18.34
N MET A 415 18.39 -18.49 -17.74
CA MET A 415 19.83 -18.70 -17.95
C MET A 415 20.02 -19.98 -18.74
N GLU A 416 20.86 -19.96 -19.76
CA GLU A 416 21.25 -21.15 -20.51
C GLU A 416 22.35 -21.90 -19.78
N LEU A 417 22.20 -23.20 -19.62
CA LEU A 417 23.17 -24.09 -19.01
C LEU A 417 23.04 -25.49 -19.64
N ASP A 418 24.09 -26.01 -20.25
CA ASP A 418 24.16 -27.37 -20.83
C ASP A 418 22.94 -27.72 -21.72
N ASP A 419 22.69 -26.93 -22.74
CA ASP A 419 21.57 -27.10 -23.71
C ASP A 419 20.16 -27.06 -23.05
N ALA A 420 20.04 -26.56 -21.83
CA ALA A 420 18.77 -26.39 -21.14
C ALA A 420 18.63 -24.98 -20.53
N MET A 421 17.40 -24.51 -20.50
CA MET A 421 17.07 -23.21 -19.89
C MET A 421 16.67 -23.41 -18.43
N TYR A 422 17.34 -22.67 -17.55
CA TYR A 422 17.08 -22.64 -16.12
C TYR A 422 16.59 -21.25 -15.68
N ARG A 423 15.84 -21.19 -14.61
CA ARG A 423 15.33 -19.95 -14.06
C ARG A 423 15.38 -19.99 -12.53
N MET A 424 15.65 -18.83 -11.91
CA MET A 424 15.52 -18.66 -10.47
C MET A 424 14.05 -18.79 -10.06
N LYS A 425 13.79 -19.47 -8.94
CA LYS A 425 12.42 -19.71 -8.49
C LYS A 425 11.72 -18.44 -8.01
N PRO A 426 10.54 -18.08 -8.55
CA PRO A 426 9.71 -17.00 -8.04
C PRO A 426 8.81 -17.42 -6.88
N MET A 427 8.59 -18.74 -6.73
CA MET A 427 7.72 -19.40 -5.75
C MET A 427 8.25 -20.80 -5.40
N ASN A 428 7.84 -21.34 -4.25
CA ASN A 428 8.29 -22.65 -3.76
C ASN A 428 7.30 -23.79 -4.11
N CYS A 429 6.04 -23.48 -4.40
CA CYS A 429 4.96 -24.45 -4.59
C CYS A 429 5.29 -25.59 -5.55
N PRO A 430 5.85 -25.39 -6.78
CA PRO A 430 6.14 -26.49 -7.68
C PRO A 430 7.15 -27.49 -7.11
N PHE A 431 8.08 -27.06 -6.26
CA PHE A 431 9.06 -27.94 -5.65
C PHE A 431 8.45 -28.83 -4.56
N HIS A 432 7.59 -28.28 -3.69
CA HIS A 432 6.86 -29.06 -2.70
C HIS A 432 5.96 -30.10 -3.34
N ILE A 433 5.36 -29.75 -4.48
CA ILE A 433 4.57 -30.68 -5.31
C ILE A 433 5.45 -31.84 -5.82
N LEU A 434 6.66 -31.57 -6.29
CA LEU A 434 7.59 -32.62 -6.71
C LEU A 434 8.00 -33.55 -5.56
N ILE A 435 8.16 -32.99 -4.33
CA ILE A 435 8.42 -33.80 -3.14
C ILE A 435 7.22 -34.69 -2.82
N TYR A 436 5.98 -34.16 -2.86
CA TYR A 436 4.78 -34.96 -2.67
C TYR A 436 4.68 -36.07 -3.69
N LYS A 437 4.91 -35.79 -4.96
CA LYS A 437 4.82 -36.74 -6.10
C LYS A 437 5.89 -37.85 -6.03
N ASN A 438 6.94 -37.69 -5.27
CA ASN A 438 8.07 -38.62 -5.18
C ASN A 438 7.70 -40.00 -4.57
N SER A 439 6.56 -40.09 -3.85
CA SER A 439 6.09 -41.37 -3.30
C SER A 439 4.55 -41.45 -3.33
N PRO A 440 3.99 -42.67 -3.55
CA PRO A 440 2.56 -42.87 -3.46
C PRO A 440 2.00 -42.43 -2.11
N LYS A 441 0.81 -41.87 -2.11
CA LYS A 441 0.07 -41.45 -0.89
C LYS A 441 -1.28 -42.16 -0.84
N SER A 442 -1.78 -42.38 0.37
CA SER A 442 -3.14 -42.86 0.64
C SER A 442 -3.89 -41.82 1.47
N TYR A 443 -5.20 -41.96 1.57
CA TYR A 443 -6.02 -41.09 2.43
C TYR A 443 -5.59 -41.06 3.91
N ARG A 444 -4.85 -42.10 4.36
CA ARG A 444 -4.33 -42.17 5.74
C ARG A 444 -3.09 -41.30 5.95
N ASP A 445 -2.40 -40.98 4.86
CA ASP A 445 -1.22 -40.10 4.91
C ASP A 445 -1.61 -38.62 4.89
N LEU A 446 -2.84 -38.30 4.51
CA LEU A 446 -3.35 -36.94 4.38
C LEU A 446 -4.00 -36.44 5.70
N PRO A 447 -3.76 -35.17 6.06
CA PRO A 447 -3.07 -34.14 5.30
C PRO A 447 -1.54 -34.23 5.44
N VAL A 448 -0.81 -34.04 4.33
CA VAL A 448 0.64 -33.85 4.28
C VAL A 448 0.95 -32.35 4.33
N ARG A 449 1.78 -31.91 5.25
CA ARG A 449 2.09 -30.48 5.45
C ARG A 449 3.60 -30.24 5.31
N TYR A 450 4.05 -29.68 4.19
CA TYR A 450 5.44 -29.28 3.98
C TYR A 450 5.63 -27.79 4.29
N ALA A 451 6.70 -27.45 5.01
CA ALA A 451 7.08 -26.08 5.31
C ALA A 451 8.54 -25.80 4.97
N GLU A 452 8.82 -24.64 4.42
CA GLU A 452 10.16 -24.18 4.08
C GLU A 452 10.30 -22.70 4.41
N LEU A 453 11.43 -22.29 4.99
CA LEU A 453 11.90 -20.92 4.91
C LEU A 453 12.59 -20.76 3.55
N GLY A 454 11.78 -20.61 2.51
CA GLY A 454 12.20 -20.75 1.13
C GLY A 454 12.58 -19.39 0.51
N ASN A 455 13.82 -19.30 0.01
CA ASN A 455 14.25 -18.12 -0.74
C ASN A 455 13.61 -18.10 -2.13
N VAL A 456 13.02 -16.98 -2.51
CA VAL A 456 12.43 -16.75 -3.83
C VAL A 456 12.94 -15.45 -4.42
N TYR A 457 12.86 -15.33 -5.75
CA TYR A 457 13.42 -14.22 -6.51
C TYR A 457 12.40 -13.70 -7.51
N ARG A 458 12.06 -12.40 -7.39
CA ARG A 458 11.08 -11.76 -8.24
C ARG A 458 11.67 -10.55 -8.93
N TYR A 459 11.38 -10.41 -10.21
CA TYR A 459 11.79 -9.25 -10.98
C TYR A 459 10.88 -8.05 -10.62
N GLU A 460 11.29 -7.32 -9.60
CA GLU A 460 10.63 -6.07 -9.22
C GLU A 460 11.24 -4.91 -9.99
N ARG A 461 10.41 -4.00 -10.52
CA ARG A 461 10.87 -2.80 -11.22
C ARG A 461 11.60 -1.88 -10.24
N SER A 462 12.64 -1.16 -10.73
CA SER A 462 13.51 -0.32 -9.87
C SER A 462 12.74 0.70 -9.04
N GLY A 463 11.73 1.36 -9.61
CA GLY A 463 10.93 2.38 -8.92
C GLY A 463 9.96 1.86 -7.86
N THR A 464 9.74 0.53 -7.76
CA THR A 464 8.79 -0.05 -6.82
C THR A 464 9.43 -0.58 -5.54
N MET A 465 10.77 -0.66 -5.49
CA MET A 465 11.48 -1.21 -4.33
C MET A 465 11.46 -0.26 -3.13
N HIS A 466 11.29 -0.80 -1.94
CA HIS A 466 11.19 -0.01 -0.71
C HIS A 466 11.80 -0.72 0.50
N GLY A 467 13.08 -0.49 0.76
CA GLY A 467 13.81 -1.06 1.90
C GLY A 467 13.64 -2.58 1.99
N LEU A 468 13.17 -3.08 3.14
CA LEU A 468 12.83 -4.50 3.38
C LEU A 468 11.41 -4.86 2.91
N LEU A 469 10.54 -3.89 2.67
CA LEU A 469 9.12 -4.12 2.41
C LEU A 469 8.84 -4.62 0.99
N ARG A 470 9.70 -4.25 0.03
CA ARG A 470 9.63 -4.71 -1.35
C ARG A 470 11.01 -4.89 -1.95
N VAL A 471 11.39 -6.12 -2.14
CA VAL A 471 12.75 -6.57 -2.49
C VAL A 471 12.73 -7.59 -3.63
N ARG A 472 13.88 -7.85 -4.27
CA ARG A 472 14.01 -8.82 -5.36
C ARG A 472 14.33 -10.22 -4.91
N GLY A 473 15.05 -10.37 -3.81
CA GLY A 473 15.36 -11.66 -3.18
C GLY A 473 14.86 -11.66 -1.74
N PHE A 474 14.03 -12.62 -1.37
CA PHE A 474 13.45 -12.71 -0.04
C PHE A 474 13.13 -14.14 0.37
N THR A 475 12.92 -14.32 1.66
CA THR A 475 12.63 -15.62 2.27
C THR A 475 11.17 -15.65 2.70
N GLN A 476 10.39 -16.57 2.16
CA GLN A 476 9.02 -16.84 2.59
C GLN A 476 9.01 -17.95 3.65
N ASP A 477 8.17 -17.81 4.66
CA ASP A 477 7.76 -18.88 5.56
C ASP A 477 6.67 -19.72 4.89
N ASP A 478 7.01 -20.29 3.76
CA ASP A 478 6.08 -20.92 2.83
C ASP A 478 5.73 -22.33 3.24
N ALA A 479 4.45 -22.68 3.19
CA ALA A 479 4.01 -24.05 3.41
C ALA A 479 2.86 -24.44 2.49
N HIS A 480 2.85 -25.72 2.17
CA HIS A 480 1.88 -26.33 1.28
C HIS A 480 1.28 -27.56 1.95
N ILE A 481 -0.04 -27.55 2.09
CA ILE A 481 -0.82 -28.60 2.71
C ILE A 481 -1.56 -29.35 1.62
N PHE A 482 -1.26 -30.62 1.46
CA PHE A 482 -1.95 -31.51 0.54
C PHE A 482 -3.00 -32.29 1.34
N CYS A 483 -4.27 -32.13 1.01
CA CYS A 483 -5.34 -32.69 1.81
C CYS A 483 -6.52 -33.20 0.93
N MET A 484 -7.38 -33.99 1.56
CA MET A 484 -8.66 -34.34 0.95
C MET A 484 -9.61 -33.13 0.94
N PRO A 485 -10.55 -33.06 -0.02
CA PRO A 485 -11.58 -32.01 -0.03
C PRO A 485 -12.33 -31.85 1.31
N SER A 486 -12.56 -32.96 2.02
CA SER A 486 -13.21 -32.95 3.33
C SER A 486 -12.39 -32.34 4.47
N GLN A 487 -11.08 -32.17 4.28
CA GLN A 487 -10.15 -31.62 5.28
C GLN A 487 -9.89 -30.12 5.11
N ILE A 488 -10.36 -29.50 4.01
CA ILE A 488 -10.05 -28.11 3.67
C ILE A 488 -10.38 -27.14 4.81
N GLU A 489 -11.61 -27.18 5.30
CA GLU A 489 -12.07 -26.21 6.30
C GLU A 489 -11.26 -26.31 7.59
N SER A 490 -10.91 -27.54 8.02
CA SER A 490 -10.07 -27.74 9.20
C SER A 490 -8.65 -27.25 9.01
N GLU A 491 -8.05 -27.47 7.84
CA GLU A 491 -6.68 -27.03 7.55
C GLU A 491 -6.61 -25.49 7.41
N VAL A 492 -7.56 -24.88 6.73
CA VAL A 492 -7.67 -23.42 6.65
C VAL A 492 -7.87 -22.78 8.02
N ALA A 493 -8.75 -23.37 8.85
CA ALA A 493 -8.96 -22.92 10.23
C ALA A 493 -7.68 -22.97 11.06
N ALA A 494 -6.90 -24.05 10.95
CA ALA A 494 -5.61 -24.20 11.62
C ALA A 494 -4.57 -23.18 11.12
N CYS A 495 -4.58 -22.83 9.83
CA CYS A 495 -3.73 -21.78 9.28
C CYS A 495 -4.06 -20.40 9.86
N ILE A 496 -5.35 -20.08 10.02
CA ILE A 496 -5.79 -18.81 10.63
C ILE A 496 -5.36 -18.74 12.09
N ASP A 497 -5.56 -19.83 12.88
CA ASP A 497 -5.08 -19.89 14.28
C ASP A 497 -3.56 -19.71 14.38
N PHE A 498 -2.83 -20.21 13.40
CA PHE A 498 -1.39 -20.01 13.37
C PHE A 498 -1.02 -18.55 13.00
N ALA A 499 -1.75 -17.92 12.08
CA ALA A 499 -1.54 -16.51 11.77
C ALA A 499 -1.80 -15.61 13.00
N GLU A 500 -2.86 -15.87 13.75
CA GLU A 500 -3.12 -15.15 15.00
C GLU A 500 -2.01 -15.35 16.03
N ALA A 501 -1.53 -16.60 16.19
CA ALA A 501 -0.43 -16.89 17.10
C ALA A 501 0.87 -16.15 16.73
N VAL A 502 1.18 -16.06 15.42
CA VAL A 502 2.29 -15.24 14.90
C VAL A 502 2.12 -13.79 15.34
N LEU A 503 0.99 -13.19 15.03
CA LEU A 503 0.76 -11.77 15.31
C LEU A 503 0.87 -11.47 16.80
N HIS A 504 0.23 -12.27 17.65
CA HIS A 504 0.25 -12.07 19.10
C HIS A 504 1.64 -12.23 19.69
N THR A 505 2.41 -13.25 19.28
CA THR A 505 3.77 -13.49 19.80
C THR A 505 4.70 -12.33 19.49
N PHE A 506 4.58 -11.75 18.28
CA PHE A 506 5.40 -10.60 17.88
C PHE A 506 4.83 -9.25 18.30
N GLY A 507 3.75 -9.22 19.13
CA GLY A 507 3.23 -8.03 19.80
C GLY A 507 2.18 -7.25 19.03
N PHE A 508 1.66 -7.79 17.93
CA PHE A 508 0.60 -7.16 17.16
C PHE A 508 -0.79 -7.54 17.71
N LYS A 509 -1.60 -6.55 17.99
CA LYS A 509 -2.90 -6.73 18.67
C LYS A 509 -4.10 -6.67 17.73
N GLU A 510 -3.95 -5.96 16.60
CA GLU A 510 -5.05 -5.66 15.68
C GLU A 510 -4.70 -6.13 14.27
N PHE A 511 -5.66 -6.75 13.62
CA PHE A 511 -5.55 -7.13 12.21
C PHE A 511 -6.91 -7.04 11.53
N LYS A 512 -6.92 -6.95 10.21
CA LYS A 512 -8.11 -7.02 9.37
C LYS A 512 -8.01 -8.22 8.44
N VAL A 513 -9.15 -8.83 8.16
CA VAL A 513 -9.21 -10.00 7.29
C VAL A 513 -9.99 -9.66 6.02
N GLU A 514 -9.46 -10.09 4.89
CA GLU A 514 -10.10 -9.97 3.59
C GLU A 514 -10.21 -11.34 2.93
N LEU A 515 -11.36 -11.59 2.30
CA LEU A 515 -11.60 -12.73 1.43
C LEU A 515 -11.50 -12.25 -0.02
N SER A 516 -10.37 -12.54 -0.68
CA SER A 516 -10.10 -12.15 -2.05
C SER A 516 -10.69 -13.19 -3.00
N THR A 517 -11.56 -12.74 -3.90
CA THR A 517 -12.26 -13.58 -4.89
C THR A 517 -11.89 -13.17 -6.31
N TRP A 518 -12.32 -13.95 -7.29
CA TRP A 518 -12.16 -13.61 -8.71
C TRP A 518 -12.91 -12.31 -9.07
N ASP A 519 -12.52 -11.70 -10.21
CA ASP A 519 -13.26 -10.59 -10.81
C ASP A 519 -14.39 -11.16 -11.70
N PRO A 520 -15.67 -10.87 -11.39
CA PRO A 520 -16.80 -11.29 -12.23
C PRO A 520 -16.74 -10.77 -13.67
N ASN A 521 -16.03 -9.65 -13.90
CA ASN A 521 -15.91 -9.00 -15.20
C ASN A 521 -14.72 -9.49 -16.02
N ASP A 522 -13.77 -10.23 -15.43
CA ASP A 522 -12.56 -10.75 -16.09
C ASP A 522 -12.32 -12.22 -15.78
N ARG A 523 -13.30 -13.06 -16.13
CA ARG A 523 -13.23 -14.52 -15.89
C ARG A 523 -12.03 -15.20 -16.57
N ALA A 524 -11.61 -14.67 -17.71
CA ALA A 524 -10.53 -15.25 -18.51
C ALA A 524 -9.16 -15.24 -17.81
N HIS A 525 -8.98 -14.37 -16.83
CA HIS A 525 -7.74 -14.26 -16.05
C HIS A 525 -7.57 -15.37 -15.00
N TYR A 526 -8.62 -16.17 -14.76
CA TYR A 526 -8.66 -17.16 -13.67
C TYR A 526 -8.77 -18.59 -14.23
N ALA A 527 -7.89 -19.47 -13.75
CA ALA A 527 -7.85 -20.87 -14.14
C ALA A 527 -8.91 -21.72 -13.39
N GLY A 528 -9.31 -22.86 -13.97
CA GLY A 528 -10.25 -23.81 -13.38
C GLY A 528 -11.72 -23.53 -13.71
N SER A 529 -12.64 -24.38 -13.22
CA SER A 529 -14.07 -24.26 -13.46
C SER A 529 -14.76 -23.38 -12.40
N ASP A 530 -15.95 -22.86 -12.73
CA ASP A 530 -16.77 -22.07 -11.82
C ASP A 530 -17.19 -22.86 -10.59
N GLU A 531 -17.43 -24.17 -10.74
CA GLU A 531 -17.79 -25.07 -9.63
C GLU A 531 -16.65 -25.14 -8.60
N ASN A 532 -15.41 -25.27 -9.06
CA ASN A 532 -14.22 -25.31 -8.20
C ASN A 532 -14.03 -23.97 -7.46
N TRP A 533 -14.19 -22.86 -8.17
CA TRP A 533 -14.12 -21.53 -7.56
C TRP A 533 -15.21 -21.30 -6.51
N ASN A 534 -16.46 -21.67 -6.83
CA ASN A 534 -17.58 -21.53 -5.89
C ASN A 534 -17.42 -22.44 -4.66
N LEU A 535 -16.86 -23.66 -4.85
CA LEU A 535 -16.52 -24.53 -3.72
C LEU A 535 -15.45 -23.90 -2.84
N ALA A 536 -14.37 -23.43 -3.45
CA ALA A 536 -13.23 -22.84 -2.75
C ALA A 536 -13.65 -21.58 -1.96
N ILE A 537 -14.37 -20.65 -2.58
CA ILE A 537 -14.87 -19.44 -1.93
C ILE A 537 -15.76 -19.79 -0.75
N ARG A 538 -16.71 -20.74 -0.92
CA ARG A 538 -17.62 -21.19 0.16
C ARG A 538 -16.84 -21.80 1.33
N SER A 539 -15.83 -22.61 1.06
CA SER A 539 -15.01 -23.23 2.12
C SER A 539 -14.28 -22.19 2.96
N LEU A 540 -13.67 -21.18 2.31
CA LEU A 540 -13.00 -20.08 3.00
C LEU A 540 -14.00 -19.22 3.80
N ASP A 541 -15.13 -18.89 3.21
CA ASP A 541 -16.23 -18.14 3.82
C ASP A 541 -16.80 -18.85 5.08
N ASN A 542 -17.05 -20.16 4.97
CA ASN A 542 -17.51 -20.99 6.08
C ASN A 542 -16.55 -20.93 7.29
N VAL A 543 -15.25 -21.02 7.03
CA VAL A 543 -14.24 -20.97 8.09
C VAL A 543 -14.27 -19.61 8.80
N LEU A 544 -14.29 -18.50 8.05
CA LEU A 544 -14.32 -17.16 8.62
C LEU A 544 -15.59 -16.93 9.47
N LYS A 545 -16.74 -17.37 8.96
CA LYS A 545 -18.02 -17.32 9.70
C LYS A 545 -18.02 -18.19 10.95
N ALA A 546 -17.52 -19.43 10.85
CA ALA A 546 -17.44 -20.34 11.99
C ALA A 546 -16.53 -19.81 13.11
N LYS A 547 -15.46 -19.10 12.75
CA LYS A 547 -14.56 -18.45 13.70
C LYS A 547 -15.09 -17.11 14.23
N GLY A 548 -16.18 -16.57 13.65
CA GLY A 548 -16.71 -15.26 14.02
C GLY A 548 -15.78 -14.09 13.70
N ILE A 549 -14.88 -14.27 12.74
CA ILE A 549 -13.92 -13.23 12.34
C ILE A 549 -14.61 -12.26 11.37
N PRO A 550 -14.65 -10.95 11.67
CA PRO A 550 -15.14 -9.96 10.71
C PRO A 550 -14.18 -9.85 9.52
N TYR A 551 -14.71 -9.92 8.30
CA TYR A 551 -13.94 -9.83 7.08
C TYR A 551 -14.67 -9.03 5.99
N LYS A 552 -13.89 -8.56 5.00
CA LYS A 552 -14.40 -7.90 3.81
C LYS A 552 -14.13 -8.78 2.59
N THR A 553 -15.11 -8.96 1.72
CA THR A 553 -14.90 -9.64 0.43
C THR A 553 -14.39 -8.64 -0.60
N ILE A 554 -13.29 -8.97 -1.29
CA ILE A 554 -12.63 -8.13 -2.28
C ILE A 554 -12.59 -8.88 -3.62
N PRO A 555 -13.46 -8.57 -4.59
CA PRO A 555 -13.40 -9.12 -5.93
C PRO A 555 -12.16 -8.62 -6.68
N GLY A 556 -11.58 -9.48 -7.53
CA GLY A 556 -10.43 -9.12 -8.37
C GLY A 556 -9.05 -9.31 -7.75
N GLU A 557 -8.96 -9.54 -6.43
CA GLU A 557 -7.69 -9.65 -5.71
C GLU A 557 -7.23 -11.11 -5.49
N ALA A 558 -7.97 -12.10 -5.99
CA ALA A 558 -7.56 -13.50 -5.92
C ALA A 558 -6.36 -13.78 -6.84
N ALA A 559 -5.60 -14.85 -6.53
CA ALA A 559 -4.63 -15.36 -7.49
C ALA A 559 -5.33 -16.07 -8.66
N PHE A 560 -4.63 -16.18 -9.80
CA PHE A 560 -5.19 -16.82 -10.98
C PHE A 560 -5.62 -18.28 -10.75
N TYR A 561 -5.09 -18.93 -9.73
CA TYR A 561 -5.32 -20.37 -9.44
C TYR A 561 -6.26 -20.63 -8.24
N GLY A 562 -6.71 -19.62 -7.51
CA GLY A 562 -7.65 -19.83 -6.42
C GLY A 562 -7.90 -18.60 -5.53
N PRO A 563 -9.00 -18.62 -4.76
CA PRO A 563 -9.32 -17.57 -3.77
C PRO A 563 -8.40 -17.63 -2.56
N LYS A 564 -8.31 -16.54 -1.83
CA LYS A 564 -7.41 -16.42 -0.66
C LYS A 564 -8.03 -15.62 0.49
N ILE A 565 -7.59 -15.93 1.69
CA ILE A 565 -7.79 -15.12 2.88
C ILE A 565 -6.47 -14.35 3.11
N ASP A 566 -6.55 -13.02 3.10
CA ASP A 566 -5.45 -12.13 3.45
C ASP A 566 -5.65 -11.56 4.85
N VAL A 567 -4.64 -11.70 5.70
CA VAL A 567 -4.61 -11.08 7.03
C VAL A 567 -3.71 -9.86 6.96
N LYS A 568 -4.31 -8.69 7.12
CA LYS A 568 -3.64 -7.40 7.12
C LYS A 568 -3.42 -6.93 8.55
N LEU A 569 -2.18 -6.81 8.93
CA LEU A 569 -1.75 -6.26 10.21
C LEU A 569 -2.05 -4.76 10.26
N VAL A 570 -2.54 -4.28 11.40
CA VAL A 570 -2.61 -2.85 11.75
C VAL A 570 -1.42 -2.49 12.62
N ASP A 571 -0.54 -1.62 12.13
CA ASP A 571 0.62 -1.18 12.92
C ASP A 571 0.23 -0.07 13.93
N VAL A 572 1.18 0.34 14.77
CA VAL A 572 0.96 1.38 15.79
C VAL A 572 0.58 2.76 15.23
N LEU A 573 0.74 2.96 13.93
CA LEU A 573 0.37 4.19 13.21
C LEU A 573 -0.96 4.04 12.46
N GLY A 574 -1.63 2.88 12.58
CA GLY A 574 -2.88 2.56 11.90
C GLY A 574 -2.73 2.17 10.43
N ARG A 575 -1.48 1.90 9.94
CA ARG A 575 -1.23 1.47 8.56
C ARG A 575 -1.51 -0.01 8.42
N LEU A 576 -2.08 -0.40 7.28
CA LEU A 576 -2.37 -1.79 6.94
C LEU A 576 -1.20 -2.43 6.18
N TRP A 577 -0.75 -3.59 6.65
CA TRP A 577 0.29 -4.38 6.01
C TRP A 577 -0.21 -5.78 5.71
N GLN A 578 -0.34 -6.12 4.45
CA GLN A 578 -0.64 -7.51 4.06
C GLN A 578 0.58 -8.38 4.36
N LEU A 579 0.44 -9.28 5.33
CA LEU A 579 1.47 -10.21 5.76
C LEU A 579 1.04 -11.65 5.49
N SER A 580 0.04 -12.14 6.25
CA SER A 580 -0.36 -13.54 6.15
C SER A 580 -1.36 -13.76 5.01
N THR A 581 -1.17 -14.85 4.30
CA THR A 581 -2.06 -15.29 3.23
C THR A 581 -2.31 -16.78 3.38
N VAL A 582 -3.58 -17.20 3.31
CA VAL A 582 -4.03 -18.58 3.24
C VAL A 582 -4.83 -18.75 1.96
N GLN A 583 -4.39 -19.61 1.06
CA GLN A 583 -4.91 -19.71 -0.29
C GLN A 583 -5.30 -21.13 -0.64
N PHE A 584 -6.49 -21.31 -1.19
CA PHE A 584 -6.97 -22.58 -1.68
C PHE A 584 -6.59 -22.77 -3.15
N ASP A 585 -6.03 -23.93 -3.50
CA ASP A 585 -5.59 -24.27 -4.85
C ASP A 585 -6.09 -25.65 -5.27
N PHE A 586 -6.85 -25.67 -6.34
CA PHE A 586 -7.31 -26.88 -7.04
C PHE A 586 -6.66 -27.08 -8.40
N ASN A 587 -5.84 -26.11 -8.86
CA ASN A 587 -5.23 -26.11 -10.20
C ASN A 587 -3.88 -26.79 -10.26
N LEU A 588 -2.96 -26.46 -9.33
CA LEU A 588 -1.63 -27.05 -9.33
C LEU A 588 -1.68 -28.57 -9.12
N PRO A 589 -2.49 -29.12 -8.19
CA PRO A 589 -2.67 -30.56 -8.10
C PRO A 589 -3.08 -31.22 -9.42
N ALA A 590 -4.00 -30.61 -10.17
CA ALA A 590 -4.44 -31.11 -11.48
C ALA A 590 -3.31 -31.01 -12.52
N ARG A 591 -2.59 -29.87 -12.59
CA ARG A 591 -1.51 -29.67 -13.57
C ARG A 591 -0.33 -30.62 -13.38
N PHE A 592 -0.06 -31.02 -12.16
CA PHE A 592 0.99 -31.98 -11.82
C PHE A 592 0.48 -33.41 -11.72
N GLU A 593 -0.82 -33.67 -11.99
CA GLU A 593 -1.45 -34.98 -11.91
C GLU A 593 -1.19 -35.64 -10.54
N LEU A 594 -1.46 -34.90 -9.45
CA LEU A 594 -1.27 -35.45 -8.12
C LEU A 594 -2.41 -36.38 -7.77
N GLU A 595 -2.08 -37.51 -7.14
CA GLU A 595 -3.03 -38.54 -6.75
C GLU A 595 -2.78 -39.03 -5.31
N TYR A 596 -3.84 -39.51 -4.68
CA TYR A 596 -3.79 -40.36 -3.49
C TYR A 596 -4.79 -41.52 -3.65
N VAL A 597 -4.55 -42.65 -2.97
CA VAL A 597 -5.48 -43.79 -2.96
C VAL A 597 -6.52 -43.52 -1.85
N GLY A 598 -7.79 -43.46 -2.22
CA GLY A 598 -8.91 -43.26 -1.33
C GLY A 598 -9.23 -44.49 -0.45
N GLU A 599 -10.19 -44.34 0.43
CA GLU A 599 -10.72 -45.45 1.26
C GLU A 599 -11.42 -46.50 0.39
N ASP A 600 -11.96 -46.09 -0.74
CA ASP A 600 -12.58 -46.90 -1.78
C ASP A 600 -11.57 -47.71 -2.63
N GLY A 601 -10.28 -47.48 -2.43
CA GLY A 601 -9.20 -48.09 -3.22
C GLY A 601 -8.95 -47.43 -4.58
N GLU A 602 -9.73 -46.41 -4.95
CA GLU A 602 -9.58 -45.67 -6.20
C GLU A 602 -8.62 -44.50 -6.04
N ARG A 603 -8.17 -43.93 -7.17
CA ARG A 603 -7.27 -42.78 -7.20
C ARG A 603 -8.07 -41.48 -7.21
N HIS A 604 -7.76 -40.61 -6.30
CA HIS A 604 -8.37 -39.29 -6.16
C HIS A 604 -7.32 -38.19 -6.25
N GLN A 605 -7.73 -37.01 -6.72
CA GLN A 605 -6.89 -35.82 -6.73
C GLN A 605 -6.96 -35.11 -5.36
N PRO A 606 -5.83 -34.83 -4.72
CA PRO A 606 -5.82 -33.97 -3.53
C PRO A 606 -6.09 -32.51 -3.91
N VAL A 607 -6.48 -31.72 -2.95
CA VAL A 607 -6.47 -30.26 -3.02
C VAL A 607 -5.29 -29.71 -2.24
N MET A 608 -4.95 -28.44 -2.45
CA MET A 608 -3.80 -27.84 -1.82
C MET A 608 -4.16 -26.54 -1.14
N VAL A 609 -3.59 -26.31 0.04
CA VAL A 609 -3.67 -25.02 0.74
C VAL A 609 -2.26 -24.45 0.84
N HIS A 610 -2.05 -23.27 0.29
CA HIS A 610 -0.82 -22.50 0.44
C HIS A 610 -0.96 -21.59 1.65
N ARG A 611 0.11 -21.45 2.43
CA ARG A 611 0.13 -20.42 3.47
C ARG A 611 1.51 -19.80 3.61
N ALA A 612 1.52 -18.48 3.82
CA ALA A 612 2.66 -17.72 4.30
C ALA A 612 2.14 -16.80 5.41
N LEU A 613 2.75 -16.82 6.60
CA LEU A 613 2.25 -16.09 7.77
C LEU A 613 3.06 -14.82 8.05
N PHE A 614 4.38 -14.86 7.98
CA PHE A 614 5.21 -13.66 7.87
C PHE A 614 5.03 -12.97 6.50
N GLY A 615 4.62 -13.74 5.47
CA GLY A 615 4.62 -13.36 4.08
C GLY A 615 6.02 -13.35 3.50
N SER A 616 6.93 -12.51 4.01
CA SER A 616 8.38 -12.66 3.87
C SER A 616 9.06 -12.21 5.16
N VAL A 617 10.18 -12.88 5.48
CA VAL A 617 11.01 -12.55 6.67
C VAL A 617 11.46 -11.09 6.58
N GLU A 618 11.85 -10.62 5.40
CA GLU A 618 12.28 -9.25 5.14
C GLU A 618 11.18 -8.24 5.43
N ARG A 619 10.00 -8.44 4.86
CA ARG A 619 8.86 -7.52 5.05
C ARG A 619 8.40 -7.52 6.51
N PHE A 620 8.23 -8.69 7.11
CA PHE A 620 7.83 -8.81 8.51
C PHE A 620 8.83 -8.13 9.44
N PHE A 621 10.14 -8.32 9.20
CA PHE A 621 11.19 -7.67 9.98
C PHE A 621 11.17 -6.15 9.80
N GLY A 622 10.96 -5.64 8.58
CA GLY A 622 10.79 -4.20 8.32
C GLY A 622 9.63 -3.62 9.13
N VAL A 623 8.46 -4.27 9.08
CA VAL A 623 7.28 -3.87 9.88
C VAL A 623 7.58 -3.96 11.38
N LEU A 624 8.30 -4.99 11.83
CA LEU A 624 8.67 -5.18 13.23
C LEU A 624 9.61 -4.08 13.74
N ILE A 625 10.59 -3.63 12.92
CA ILE A 625 11.45 -2.48 13.24
C ILE A 625 10.60 -1.23 13.47
N GLU A 626 9.66 -0.95 12.57
CA GLU A 626 8.78 0.22 12.64
C GLU A 626 7.80 0.14 13.81
N HIS A 627 7.24 -1.04 14.07
CA HIS A 627 6.34 -1.29 15.20
C HIS A 627 7.00 -0.98 16.53
N TYR A 628 8.19 -1.51 16.76
CA TYR A 628 8.94 -1.29 17.99
C TYR A 628 9.82 -0.02 17.98
N ALA A 629 9.83 0.75 16.89
CA ALA A 629 10.79 1.86 16.69
C ALA A 629 12.25 1.42 17.00
N GLY A 630 12.61 0.18 16.62
CA GLY A 630 13.90 -0.45 16.91
C GLY A 630 14.09 -0.88 18.37
N ALA A 631 13.14 -0.62 19.27
CA ALA A 631 13.23 -0.94 20.69
C ALA A 631 12.64 -2.34 20.98
N PHE A 632 13.21 -3.38 20.39
CA PHE A 632 12.73 -4.75 20.47
C PHE A 632 12.56 -5.25 21.92
N PRO A 633 11.56 -6.13 22.18
CA PRO A 633 11.42 -6.81 23.46
C PRO A 633 12.65 -7.68 23.78
N LEU A 634 12.82 -8.04 25.04
CA LEU A 634 14.04 -8.71 25.52
C LEU A 634 14.38 -9.96 24.70
N TRP A 635 13.40 -10.81 24.42
CA TRP A 635 13.62 -12.07 23.73
C TRP A 635 14.06 -11.89 22.26
N LEU A 636 13.66 -10.80 21.59
CA LEU A 636 14.05 -10.45 20.22
C LEU A 636 15.33 -9.60 20.14
N ALA A 637 15.68 -8.85 21.19
CA ALA A 637 16.78 -7.89 21.14
C ALA A 637 18.11 -8.57 20.77
N PRO A 638 18.87 -8.07 19.78
CA PRO A 638 20.14 -8.68 19.37
C PRO A 638 21.20 -8.61 20.46
N VAL A 639 21.19 -7.54 21.24
CA VAL A 639 21.92 -7.36 22.48
C VAL A 639 20.89 -7.16 23.58
N GLN A 640 20.79 -8.10 24.50
CA GLN A 640 19.82 -8.07 25.60
C GLN A 640 20.31 -7.27 26.80
N VAL A 641 21.62 -7.37 27.05
CA VAL A 641 22.25 -6.76 28.20
C VAL A 641 23.56 -6.10 27.78
N GLY A 642 23.68 -4.81 28.05
CA GLY A 642 24.95 -4.06 27.94
C GLY A 642 25.65 -3.95 29.29
N LEU A 643 26.93 -4.32 29.37
CA LEU A 643 27.74 -4.24 30.59
C LEU A 643 28.61 -2.99 30.57
N VAL A 644 28.53 -2.21 31.64
CA VAL A 644 29.25 -0.95 31.80
C VAL A 644 30.06 -0.96 33.10
N PRO A 645 31.32 -1.49 33.07
CA PRO A 645 32.24 -1.30 34.18
C PRO A 645 32.61 0.19 34.32
N ILE A 646 32.55 0.72 35.53
CA ILE A 646 32.85 2.14 35.83
C ILE A 646 34.29 2.51 35.51
N SER A 647 35.22 1.54 35.70
CA SER A 647 36.63 1.72 35.39
C SER A 647 37.27 0.39 34.98
N GLU A 648 38.46 0.43 34.39
CA GLU A 648 39.24 -0.74 33.95
C GLU A 648 39.50 -1.79 35.05
N ARG A 649 39.64 -1.36 36.31
CA ARG A 649 39.84 -2.26 37.46
C ARG A 649 38.66 -3.21 37.70
N HIS A 650 37.50 -2.93 37.12
CA HIS A 650 36.34 -3.82 37.19
C HIS A 650 36.25 -4.79 36.00
N ALA A 651 37.26 -4.84 35.11
CA ALA A 651 37.23 -5.70 33.93
C ALA A 651 37.12 -7.18 34.27
N GLU A 652 37.79 -7.64 35.35
CA GLU A 652 37.67 -9.01 35.83
C GLU A 652 36.25 -9.36 36.29
N TYR A 653 35.62 -8.45 37.06
CA TYR A 653 34.24 -8.64 37.46
C TYR A 653 33.28 -8.58 36.25
N ALA A 654 33.55 -7.70 35.27
CA ALA A 654 32.80 -7.64 34.03
C ALA A 654 32.85 -9.00 33.29
N ALA A 655 34.01 -9.57 33.15
CA ALA A 655 34.20 -10.88 32.51
C ALA A 655 33.45 -12.02 33.24
N LYS A 656 33.41 -11.99 34.56
CA LYS A 656 32.62 -12.93 35.37
C LYS A 656 31.11 -12.75 35.11
N VAL A 657 30.59 -11.52 35.20
CA VAL A 657 29.18 -11.19 34.94
C VAL A 657 28.81 -11.60 33.52
N GLU A 658 29.62 -11.28 32.52
CA GLU A 658 29.42 -11.66 31.13
C GLU A 658 29.33 -13.17 30.96
N ALA A 659 30.24 -13.94 31.57
CA ALA A 659 30.24 -15.38 31.50
C ALA A 659 28.99 -16.01 32.13
N GLU A 660 28.53 -15.51 33.29
CA GLU A 660 27.32 -15.99 33.95
C GLU A 660 26.03 -15.69 33.11
N LEU A 661 25.95 -14.50 32.54
CA LEU A 661 24.83 -14.12 31.67
C LEU A 661 24.81 -14.94 30.36
N LYS A 662 25.97 -15.14 29.73
CA LYS A 662 26.09 -16.00 28.54
C LYS A 662 25.77 -17.47 28.85
N ALA A 663 26.23 -18.00 29.98
CA ALA A 663 25.86 -19.34 30.45
C ALA A 663 24.34 -19.49 30.70
N ALA A 664 23.69 -18.40 31.09
CA ALA A 664 22.22 -18.32 31.21
C ALA A 664 21.48 -18.20 29.88
N GLY A 665 22.19 -18.13 28.74
CA GLY A 665 21.62 -18.00 27.39
C GLY A 665 21.28 -16.55 26.97
N LEU A 666 21.77 -15.55 27.71
CA LEU A 666 21.54 -14.13 27.38
C LEU A 666 22.61 -13.60 26.41
N ARG A 667 22.18 -12.72 25.48
CA ARG A 667 23.06 -12.03 24.54
C ARG A 667 23.61 -10.76 25.17
N VAL A 668 24.92 -10.74 25.40
CA VAL A 668 25.59 -9.72 26.19
C VAL A 668 26.69 -9.03 25.38
N GLU A 669 26.82 -7.74 25.56
CA GLU A 669 27.92 -6.91 25.03
C GLU A 669 28.53 -6.11 26.16
N THR A 670 29.87 -6.14 26.29
CA THR A 670 30.60 -5.42 27.32
C THR A 670 31.38 -4.25 26.74
N ASP A 671 31.18 -3.06 27.27
CA ASP A 671 31.95 -1.87 26.87
C ASP A 671 33.15 -1.64 27.76
N LEU A 672 34.30 -2.13 27.30
CA LEU A 672 35.61 -1.97 27.99
C LEU A 672 36.40 -0.74 27.52
N ARG A 673 35.83 0.11 26.65
CA ARG A 673 36.52 1.33 26.20
C ARG A 673 36.86 2.23 27.37
N ASN A 674 37.98 2.94 27.27
CA ASN A 674 38.36 3.96 28.28
C ASN A 674 37.54 5.26 28.07
N GLU A 675 36.24 5.18 28.36
CA GLU A 675 35.27 6.25 28.22
C GLU A 675 34.51 6.46 29.53
N LYS A 676 33.94 7.68 29.68
CA LYS A 676 33.10 8.00 30.83
C LYS A 676 31.85 7.09 30.86
N MET A 677 31.51 6.59 32.05
CA MET A 677 30.34 5.73 32.29
C MET A 677 29.05 6.26 31.56
N ASN A 678 28.76 7.57 31.65
CA ASN A 678 27.58 8.14 31.01
C ASN A 678 27.64 8.08 29.47
N ALA A 679 28.83 8.09 28.86
CA ALA A 679 28.98 7.94 27.42
C ALA A 679 28.64 6.49 27.01
N LYS A 680 29.15 5.50 27.72
CA LYS A 680 28.87 4.06 27.51
C LYS A 680 27.37 3.77 27.67
N ILE A 681 26.73 4.31 28.73
CA ILE A 681 25.29 4.17 28.97
C ILE A 681 24.49 4.78 27.80
N ARG A 682 24.89 5.97 27.33
CA ARG A 682 24.22 6.65 26.20
C ARG A 682 24.35 5.83 24.92
N ASP A 683 25.50 5.22 24.66
CA ASP A 683 25.73 4.42 23.47
C ASP A 683 24.82 3.17 23.44
N PHE A 684 24.73 2.43 24.57
CA PHE A 684 23.75 1.34 24.68
C PHE A 684 22.30 1.80 24.60
N ALA A 685 21.97 2.96 25.17
CA ALA A 685 20.64 3.54 25.07
C ALA A 685 20.29 3.92 23.63
N ASN A 686 21.23 4.48 22.87
CA ASN A 686 21.06 4.77 21.43
C ASN A 686 20.85 3.49 20.61
N GLN A 687 21.51 2.38 20.99
CA GLN A 687 21.31 1.05 20.41
C GLN A 687 20.03 0.35 20.90
N LYS A 688 19.20 1.04 21.69
CA LYS A 688 17.93 0.52 22.23
C LYS A 688 18.07 -0.74 23.07
N THR A 689 19.23 -0.99 23.67
CA THR A 689 19.50 -2.16 24.52
C THR A 689 18.51 -2.23 25.68
N PRO A 690 17.83 -3.39 25.91
CA PRO A 690 16.80 -3.52 26.96
C PRO A 690 17.30 -3.25 28.37
N TYR A 691 18.45 -3.85 28.73
CA TYR A 691 19.06 -3.68 30.05
C TYR A 691 20.51 -3.21 29.93
N ILE A 692 20.89 -2.29 30.80
CA ILE A 692 22.26 -1.84 30.95
C ILE A 692 22.65 -2.09 32.41
N LEU A 693 23.66 -2.94 32.65
CA LEU A 693 24.16 -3.27 33.98
C LEU A 693 25.42 -2.46 34.25
N VAL A 694 25.37 -1.63 35.26
CA VAL A 694 26.49 -0.79 35.70
C VAL A 694 27.04 -1.35 37.00
N PHE A 695 28.35 -1.39 37.14
CA PHE A 695 28.98 -1.88 38.37
C PHE A 695 30.33 -1.22 38.62
N GLY A 696 30.54 -0.98 39.91
CA GLY A 696 31.76 -0.45 40.51
C GLY A 696 32.21 -1.30 41.66
N ASP A 697 32.97 -0.72 42.58
CA ASP A 697 33.53 -1.45 43.74
C ASP A 697 32.45 -2.06 44.64
N LYS A 698 31.35 -1.35 44.86
CA LYS A 698 30.25 -1.81 45.72
C LYS A 698 29.54 -3.01 45.16
N GLU A 699 29.18 -2.96 43.87
CA GLU A 699 28.49 -4.04 43.17
C GLU A 699 29.39 -5.27 43.05
N ALA A 700 30.70 -5.08 42.73
CA ALA A 700 31.65 -6.15 42.60
C ALA A 700 31.85 -6.86 43.93
N ALA A 701 31.99 -6.13 45.07
CA ALA A 701 32.11 -6.72 46.40
C ALA A 701 30.85 -7.48 46.86
N ALA A 702 29.68 -7.03 46.42
CA ALA A 702 28.36 -7.62 46.79
C ALA A 702 27.91 -8.74 45.83
N GLY A 703 28.60 -9.02 44.74
CA GLY A 703 28.12 -9.93 43.69
C GLY A 703 26.82 -9.41 43.03
N ALA A 704 26.67 -8.10 42.91
CA ALA A 704 25.48 -7.42 42.47
C ALA A 704 25.75 -6.58 41.20
N VAL A 705 24.70 -6.06 40.61
CA VAL A 705 24.73 -5.16 39.46
C VAL A 705 23.67 -4.03 39.63
N SER A 706 24.00 -2.80 39.27
CA SER A 706 23.01 -1.71 39.18
C SER A 706 22.32 -1.81 37.83
N VAL A 707 20.99 -2.02 37.86
CA VAL A 707 20.19 -2.30 36.67
C VAL A 707 19.53 -1.04 36.14
N ARG A 708 19.76 -0.74 34.88
CA ARG A 708 19.03 0.29 34.16
C ARG A 708 18.16 -0.37 33.10
N THR A 709 16.86 -0.13 33.16
CA THR A 709 15.89 -0.68 32.22
C THR A 709 15.51 0.39 31.21
N ARG A 710 15.48 0.03 29.92
CA ARG A 710 15.02 0.92 28.87
C ARG A 710 13.61 1.42 29.17
N GLY A 711 13.39 2.76 29.08
CA GLY A 711 12.12 3.40 29.34
C GLY A 711 11.75 3.60 30.82
N LYS A 712 12.40 2.83 31.75
CA LYS A 712 12.15 2.92 33.20
C LYS A 712 13.30 3.54 33.98
N GLY A 713 14.48 3.68 33.36
CA GLY A 713 15.66 4.27 34.00
C GLY A 713 16.35 3.35 34.99
N ASP A 714 16.97 3.95 36.01
CA ASP A 714 17.72 3.25 37.07
C ASP A 714 16.77 2.54 38.04
N GLN A 715 16.95 1.24 38.20
CA GLN A 715 16.15 0.40 39.08
C GLN A 715 16.89 0.02 40.38
N GLY A 716 18.08 0.57 40.58
CA GLY A 716 18.95 0.26 41.72
C GLY A 716 19.76 -0.99 41.54
N SER A 717 20.46 -1.38 42.64
CA SER A 717 21.32 -2.54 42.69
C SER A 717 20.55 -3.80 43.10
N MET A 718 20.81 -4.91 42.42
CA MET A 718 20.27 -6.24 42.78
C MET A 718 21.32 -7.35 42.58
N PRO A 719 21.18 -8.49 43.26
CA PRO A 719 22.03 -9.66 43.03
C PRO A 719 22.01 -10.11 41.57
N LEU A 720 23.14 -10.47 40.97
CA LEU A 720 23.22 -10.91 39.58
C LEU A 720 22.30 -12.14 39.32
N ALA A 721 22.24 -13.08 40.23
CA ALA A 721 21.39 -14.26 40.12
C ALA A 721 19.89 -13.93 40.05
N GLU A 722 19.43 -12.89 40.79
CA GLU A 722 18.06 -12.42 40.73
C GLU A 722 17.72 -11.76 39.37
N PHE A 723 18.66 -10.94 38.86
CA PHE A 723 18.50 -10.36 37.52
C PHE A 723 18.43 -11.46 36.45
N ILE A 724 19.30 -12.45 36.49
CA ILE A 724 19.30 -13.59 35.55
C ILE A 724 17.95 -14.32 35.60
N ALA A 725 17.44 -14.61 36.80
CA ALA A 725 16.15 -15.29 36.95
C ALA A 725 15.00 -14.49 36.30
N LYS A 726 14.93 -13.19 36.57
CA LYS A 726 13.93 -12.30 35.96
C LYS A 726 14.06 -12.25 34.43
N ALA A 727 15.26 -12.07 33.92
CA ALA A 727 15.49 -12.00 32.47
C ALA A 727 15.10 -13.30 31.76
N LYS A 728 15.41 -14.47 32.35
CA LYS A 728 15.05 -15.80 31.81
C LYS A 728 13.53 -15.97 31.72
N VAL A 729 12.78 -15.54 32.72
CA VAL A 729 11.30 -15.60 32.70
C VAL A 729 10.75 -14.77 31.51
N LEU A 730 11.25 -13.53 31.34
CA LEU A 730 10.80 -12.67 30.22
C LEU A 730 11.17 -13.24 28.84
N VAL A 731 12.34 -13.87 28.72
CA VAL A 731 12.75 -14.52 27.46
C VAL A 731 11.90 -15.76 27.18
N ALA A 732 11.70 -16.62 28.19
CA ALA A 732 10.93 -17.86 28.04
C ALA A 732 9.45 -17.62 27.75
N SER A 733 8.87 -16.58 28.34
CA SER A 733 7.48 -16.17 28.08
C SER A 733 7.28 -15.34 26.82
N GLN A 734 8.37 -15.03 26.09
CA GLN A 734 8.34 -14.14 24.93
C GLN A 734 7.66 -12.79 25.23
N SER A 735 7.83 -12.28 26.46
CA SER A 735 7.19 -11.04 26.90
C SER A 735 7.55 -9.86 25.99
N THR A 736 6.55 -9.08 25.61
CA THR A 736 6.74 -7.81 24.89
C THR A 736 7.12 -6.66 25.81
N GLU A 737 6.99 -6.84 27.14
CA GLU A 737 7.36 -5.87 28.17
C GLU A 737 8.69 -6.24 28.85
N LEU A 738 9.36 -5.21 29.44
CA LEU A 738 10.65 -5.35 30.17
C LEU A 738 10.42 -5.33 31.69
#